data_eff36f3e957cc162be87b5244355bc06
#
_entry.id   eff36f3e957cc162be87b5244355bc06
#
_cell.length_a   1.000
_cell.length_b   1.000
_cell.length_c   1.000
_cell.angle_alpha   90.00
_cell.angle_beta   90.00
_cell.angle_gamma   90.00
#
_symmetry.space_group_name_H-M   'P 1'
#
loop_
_entity.id
_entity.type
_entity.pdbx_description
1 polymer ?
#
loop_
_entity_poly.entity_id
_entity_poly.type
_entity_poly.pdbx_seq_one_letter_code
_entity_poly.pdbx_strand_id
1 'polypeptide(L)'
;MSFAPFAAVRDAYRPWSRLALAVSLALAAGGVGAQSITRQPDVPPPLDTSYPGTIALHVDASDPRQGIFRVHETIPVQPGKLTLLYPEWIPGDHSPDGPIMLLAGLELSANGQRLMWHRDEYDVYAFHVDVPVGVTSLDASFQYLSPRDGGYQMTGQMLDLEWNTVALYPAGHYSRDIRFAPSLTLPAGWHFGTALETATQSGDTTTFKPITFNTLVDSPVYAGEYFERVDLTPPGGAPVHLDVFADAPKDLIMTPEQLKVHRALVAQALKLFGSHHYDHYDFLFSLSDVLGGNGLEHHQSSEDGLGADYFTNWADGAPDRDLLAHEYTHSWNGKFRRPADLWTPNFNVPMGDSLLWVYEGQTQYWGFVLTARAGMWTPQQFRDALAMVAANYGRNRPGFQWRTLEDTTNDPTAAHRMPLPYRSWQMSEDYYSGGQMMWLAVDAKIRALTHDKQSLDTFAKDFFGIDDGSYVTHTYTFEDVVAALNKVAPYDWAGFLHRYAYSLNPPLDDGLAASGWKLVYTDQPSGYEKAYDDSPQSPRHLYNFAWSIGLTIGDEGKINDVRWNGPAFQAGISTGATLVAVDGKAYSSEVLKDAITAAKGGGAPIQLLLKFQGGVHTVPVDYHGGLQYPHLVRIDGTPDYLDQIIAAH
;
A
#
# COMPACT_ATOMS: atom_id res chain seq x y z
N MET A 1 26.76 25.09 -4.44
CA MET A 1 27.66 25.40 -3.29
C MET A 1 28.25 24.09 -2.83
N SER A 2 29.57 24.06 -2.72
CA SER A 2 30.43 22.89 -2.57
C SER A 2 30.31 22.28 -1.19
N PHE A 3 30.01 20.97 -1.10
CA PHE A 3 30.25 20.20 0.12
C PHE A 3 31.54 19.39 -0.05
N ALA A 4 32.43 19.61 0.89
CA ALA A 4 33.71 18.94 0.98
C ALA A 4 33.55 17.52 1.53
N PRO A 5 34.42 16.55 1.12
CA PRO A 5 34.31 15.17 1.60
C PRO A 5 35.00 14.99 2.96
N PHE A 6 34.40 14.18 3.82
CA PHE A 6 35.03 13.72 5.04
C PHE A 6 36.14 12.72 4.71
N ALA A 7 37.35 13.04 5.16
CA ALA A 7 38.54 12.22 5.02
C ALA A 7 38.50 11.00 5.94
N ALA A 8 38.85 9.85 5.37
CA ALA A 8 39.08 8.60 6.07
C ALA A 8 40.30 8.72 7.01
N VAL A 9 40.15 8.33 8.26
CA VAL A 9 41.28 8.04 9.16
C VAL A 9 41.53 6.54 9.12
N ARG A 10 42.67 6.16 8.52
CA ARG A 10 43.30 4.85 8.63
C ARG A 10 44.43 4.92 9.67
N ASP A 11 44.68 3.76 10.29
CA ASP A 11 45.84 3.34 11.08
C ASP A 11 45.73 3.62 12.59
N ALA A 12 45.94 2.67 13.50
CA ALA A 12 47.00 1.70 13.57
C ALA A 12 46.69 0.61 14.61
N TYR A 13 46.73 -0.65 14.18
CA TYR A 13 46.89 -1.77 15.10
C TYR A 13 48.36 -1.93 15.42
N ARG A 14 48.75 -1.83 16.72
CA ARG A 14 49.99 -2.38 17.25
C ARG A 14 49.69 -3.36 18.36
N PRO A 15 50.32 -4.54 18.38
CA PRO A 15 50.09 -5.53 19.43
C PRO A 15 50.93 -5.21 20.68
N TRP A 16 50.33 -5.25 21.84
CA TRP A 16 51.06 -5.24 23.11
C TRP A 16 51.02 -6.64 23.72
N SER A 17 52.22 -7.16 23.90
CA SER A 17 52.54 -8.43 24.53
C SER A 17 52.30 -8.42 26.05
N ARG A 18 51.89 -9.57 26.51
CA ARG A 18 51.72 -10.11 27.84
C ARG A 18 52.65 -9.52 28.92
N LEU A 19 52.04 -9.10 30.04
CA LEU A 19 52.62 -9.25 31.38
C LEU A 19 51.50 -9.63 32.34
N ALA A 20 51.59 -10.85 32.86
CA ALA A 20 50.75 -11.36 33.94
C ALA A 20 51.25 -10.80 35.27
N LEU A 21 50.42 -10.12 36.01
CA LEU A 21 50.64 -9.89 37.45
C LEU A 21 49.39 -10.32 38.19
N ALA A 22 49.51 -11.41 38.92
CA ALA A 22 48.46 -11.86 39.84
C ALA A 22 48.46 -11.00 41.08
N VAL A 23 47.37 -10.29 41.33
CA VAL A 23 47.06 -9.68 42.62
C VAL A 23 45.74 -10.26 43.09
N SER A 24 45.82 -11.13 44.08
CA SER A 24 44.67 -11.68 44.81
C SER A 24 44.17 -10.61 45.78
N LEU A 25 43.03 -9.95 45.46
CA LEU A 25 42.26 -9.19 46.43
C LEU A 25 40.93 -9.91 46.68
N ALA A 26 40.75 -10.37 47.91
CA ALA A 26 39.45 -10.83 48.39
C ALA A 26 38.49 -9.62 48.47
N LEU A 27 37.54 -9.56 47.53
CA LEU A 27 36.41 -8.63 47.61
C LEU A 27 35.25 -9.36 48.28
N ALA A 28 34.85 -8.83 49.43
CA ALA A 28 33.60 -9.17 50.09
C ALA A 28 32.45 -8.95 49.08
N ALA A 29 31.70 -9.99 48.76
CA ALA A 29 30.50 -9.90 47.95
C ALA A 29 29.39 -9.20 48.72
N GLY A 30 29.36 -7.87 48.63
CA GLY A 30 28.16 -7.11 48.80
C GLY A 30 27.35 -7.27 47.52
N GLY A 31 26.31 -8.08 47.56
CA GLY A 31 25.37 -8.19 46.42
C GLY A 31 24.65 -6.87 46.20
N VAL A 32 25.20 -6.04 45.33
CA VAL A 32 24.41 -5.01 44.67
C VAL A 32 23.57 -5.79 43.62
N GLY A 33 22.33 -6.07 44.02
CA GLY A 33 21.37 -6.58 43.05
C GLY A 33 21.33 -5.60 41.87
N ALA A 34 21.79 -6.02 40.71
CA ALA A 34 21.53 -5.30 39.50
C ALA A 34 20.00 -5.24 39.35
N GLN A 35 19.41 -4.10 39.70
CA GLN A 35 18.06 -3.82 39.32
C GLN A 35 18.06 -3.89 37.80
N SER A 36 17.38 -4.88 37.24
CA SER A 36 17.06 -4.90 35.82
C SER A 36 16.24 -3.63 35.57
N ILE A 37 16.86 -2.62 34.96
CA ILE A 37 16.14 -1.48 34.45
C ILE A 37 15.29 -2.03 33.33
N THR A 38 14.01 -2.28 33.59
CA THR A 38 13.02 -2.57 32.56
C THR A 38 12.85 -1.27 31.77
N ARG A 39 13.50 -1.19 30.63
CA ARG A 39 13.38 -0.07 29.70
C ARG A 39 12.05 -0.25 28.95
N GLN A 40 11.01 0.41 29.42
CA GLN A 40 9.67 0.45 28.81
C GLN A 40 9.19 1.90 28.75
N PRO A 41 8.43 2.26 27.70
CA PRO A 41 7.76 3.56 27.65
C PRO A 41 6.88 3.79 28.88
N ASP A 42 6.82 5.02 29.38
CA ASP A 42 5.90 5.44 30.47
C ASP A 42 4.53 5.84 29.87
N VAL A 43 3.99 5.00 29.00
CA VAL A 43 2.72 5.22 28.30
C VAL A 43 1.63 4.38 28.95
N PRO A 44 0.51 4.98 29.40
CA PRO A 44 -0.62 4.24 29.94
C PRO A 44 -1.17 3.25 28.91
N PRO A 45 -1.39 1.96 29.28
CA PRO A 45 -1.98 0.98 28.38
C PRO A 45 -3.41 1.37 27.99
N PRO A 46 -3.85 1.10 26.77
CA PRO A 46 -5.21 1.41 26.33
C PRO A 46 -6.25 0.57 27.08
N LEU A 47 -7.34 1.20 27.51
CA LEU A 47 -8.47 0.59 28.17
C LEU A 47 -9.74 0.85 27.36
N ASP A 48 -10.67 -0.11 27.36
CA ASP A 48 -12.00 -0.01 26.76
C ASP A 48 -12.91 0.84 27.67
N THR A 49 -12.63 2.13 27.70
CA THR A 49 -13.33 3.12 28.54
C THR A 49 -13.42 4.45 27.80
N SER A 50 -14.60 5.03 27.77
CA SER A 50 -14.83 6.32 27.12
C SER A 50 -13.96 7.41 27.68
N TYR A 51 -13.30 8.18 26.80
CA TYR A 51 -12.62 9.41 27.17
C TYR A 51 -13.65 10.49 27.57
N PRO A 52 -13.46 11.19 28.70
CA PRO A 52 -14.43 12.18 29.17
C PRO A 52 -14.35 13.47 28.35
N GLY A 53 -15.34 13.69 27.49
CA GLY A 53 -15.46 14.89 26.66
C GLY A 53 -15.20 14.62 25.17
N THR A 54 -15.18 15.70 24.39
CA THR A 54 -14.94 15.70 22.94
C THR A 54 -13.79 16.65 22.64
N ILE A 55 -12.78 16.18 21.92
CA ILE A 55 -11.65 16.99 21.48
C ILE A 55 -12.10 17.84 20.30
N ALA A 56 -11.95 19.15 20.39
CA ALA A 56 -12.14 20.02 19.23
C ALA A 56 -10.84 20.07 18.44
N LEU A 57 -10.91 19.75 17.16
CA LEU A 57 -9.78 19.75 16.23
C LEU A 57 -10.06 20.71 15.08
N HIS A 58 -9.19 21.69 14.90
CA HIS A 58 -9.25 22.61 13.78
C HIS A 58 -7.97 22.51 12.94
N VAL A 59 -8.13 22.31 11.63
CA VAL A 59 -7.03 22.33 10.66
C VAL A 59 -7.23 23.53 9.73
N ASP A 60 -6.23 24.40 9.66
CA ASP A 60 -6.18 25.51 8.71
C ASP A 60 -5.23 25.16 7.56
N ALA A 61 -5.80 24.92 6.39
CA ALA A 61 -5.13 24.66 5.12
C ALA A 61 -5.41 25.79 4.10
N SER A 62 -5.82 26.99 4.55
CA SER A 62 -6.24 28.11 3.71
C SER A 62 -5.13 28.69 2.81
N ASP A 63 -3.84 28.41 3.11
CA ASP A 63 -2.69 28.78 2.27
C ASP A 63 -1.86 27.55 1.90
N PRO A 64 -2.12 26.92 0.74
CA PRO A 64 -1.46 25.69 0.34
C PRO A 64 -0.03 25.90 -0.19
N ARG A 65 0.40 27.13 -0.47
CA ARG A 65 1.67 27.46 -1.15
C ARG A 65 2.91 26.95 -0.42
N GLN A 66 2.86 26.84 0.91
CA GLN A 66 3.97 26.37 1.73
C GLN A 66 3.90 24.89 2.06
N GLY A 67 2.78 24.21 1.77
CA GLY A 67 2.55 22.81 2.13
C GLY A 67 2.52 22.62 3.66
N ILE A 68 1.78 23.47 4.37
CA ILE A 68 1.70 23.46 5.83
C ILE A 68 0.24 23.38 6.26
N PHE A 69 -0.12 22.31 6.97
CA PHE A 69 -1.35 22.22 7.73
C PHE A 69 -1.11 22.80 9.12
N ARG A 70 -1.91 23.79 9.53
CA ARG A 70 -1.82 24.40 10.85
C ARG A 70 -2.92 23.84 11.72
N VAL A 71 -2.52 23.27 12.85
CA VAL A 71 -3.41 22.51 13.73
C VAL A 71 -3.62 23.22 15.03
N HIS A 72 -4.86 23.24 15.48
CA HIS A 72 -5.24 23.62 16.82
C HIS A 72 -6.22 22.62 17.42
N GLU A 73 -5.88 22.08 18.58
CA GLU A 73 -6.74 21.19 19.35
C GLU A 73 -7.08 21.79 20.71
N THR A 74 -8.33 21.60 21.11
CA THR A 74 -8.75 21.85 22.51
C THR A 74 -9.16 20.52 23.12
N ILE A 75 -8.35 20.04 24.06
CA ILE A 75 -8.44 18.71 24.65
C ILE A 75 -9.01 18.83 26.07
N PRO A 76 -10.19 18.24 26.37
CA PRO A 76 -10.69 18.15 27.75
C PRO A 76 -9.71 17.34 28.60
N VAL A 77 -9.28 17.87 29.75
CA VAL A 77 -8.27 17.20 30.61
C VAL A 77 -8.64 17.27 32.08
N GLN A 78 -7.97 16.45 32.88
CA GLN A 78 -7.98 16.53 34.32
C GLN A 78 -6.58 16.88 34.85
N PRO A 79 -6.46 17.57 36.01
CA PRO A 79 -5.18 17.83 36.61
C PRO A 79 -4.38 16.56 36.90
N GLY A 80 -3.07 16.59 36.64
CA GLY A 80 -2.16 15.48 36.84
C GLY A 80 -1.32 15.16 35.60
N LYS A 81 -0.71 14.00 35.59
CA LYS A 81 0.07 13.54 34.43
C LYS A 81 -0.83 13.19 33.27
N LEU A 82 -0.48 13.68 32.08
CA LEU A 82 -1.13 13.38 30.84
C LEU A 82 -0.07 12.94 29.82
N THR A 83 -0.36 11.88 29.07
CA THR A 83 0.42 11.47 27.90
C THR A 83 -0.45 11.66 26.67
N LEU A 84 0.02 12.45 25.71
CA LEU A 84 -0.56 12.57 24.39
C LEU A 84 0.23 11.71 23.42
N LEU A 85 -0.46 11.02 22.54
CA LEU A 85 0.10 10.18 21.49
C LEU A 85 -0.13 10.81 20.11
N TYR A 86 0.86 10.68 19.23
CA TYR A 86 0.70 10.87 17.80
C TYR A 86 0.53 9.49 17.15
N PRO A 87 -0.40 9.31 16.20
CA PRO A 87 -0.58 8.01 15.55
C PRO A 87 0.70 7.47 14.90
N GLU A 88 1.01 6.22 15.19
CA GLU A 88 2.20 5.50 14.69
C GLU A 88 1.82 4.44 13.67
N TRP A 89 0.84 3.57 14.00
CA TRP A 89 0.39 2.47 13.17
C TRP A 89 -0.86 2.86 12.41
N ILE A 90 -0.71 3.06 11.09
CA ILE A 90 -1.79 3.59 10.27
C ILE A 90 -2.57 2.43 9.64
N PRO A 91 -3.90 2.37 9.83
CA PRO A 91 -4.75 1.37 9.20
C PRO A 91 -4.71 1.51 7.66
N GLY A 92 -4.40 0.41 6.97
CA GLY A 92 -4.20 0.38 5.51
C GLY A 92 -2.72 0.39 5.12
N ASP A 93 -1.86 1.12 5.82
CA ASP A 93 -0.41 1.06 5.60
C ASP A 93 0.23 -0.22 6.16
N HIS A 94 -0.44 -0.89 7.10
CA HIS A 94 0.03 -2.12 7.75
C HIS A 94 1.40 -1.99 8.42
N SER A 95 1.78 -0.78 8.84
CA SER A 95 3.13 -0.47 9.33
C SER A 95 3.14 0.75 10.25
N PRO A 96 4.25 0.97 11.01
CA PRO A 96 4.41 2.15 11.86
C PRO A 96 4.86 3.37 11.03
N ASP A 97 4.06 3.77 10.05
CA ASP A 97 4.40 4.82 9.07
C ASP A 97 3.93 6.21 9.50
N GLY A 98 3.38 6.36 10.72
CA GLY A 98 3.00 7.67 11.27
C GLY A 98 4.14 8.69 11.13
N PRO A 99 3.96 9.79 10.37
CA PRO A 99 5.06 10.65 9.92
C PRO A 99 5.48 11.66 11.00
N ILE A 100 5.83 11.19 12.20
CA ILE A 100 6.20 12.01 13.36
C ILE A 100 7.31 13.03 13.09
N MET A 101 8.18 12.76 12.12
CA MET A 101 9.24 13.67 11.70
C MET A 101 8.72 14.94 11.02
N LEU A 102 7.47 14.93 10.55
CA LEU A 102 6.83 16.07 9.88
C LEU A 102 5.97 16.90 10.83
N LEU A 103 5.77 16.45 12.09
CA LEU A 103 5.17 17.24 13.14
C LEU A 103 6.18 18.28 13.66
N ALA A 104 5.82 19.55 13.62
CA ALA A 104 6.69 20.65 14.02
C ALA A 104 5.95 21.68 14.90
N GLY A 105 6.72 22.43 15.71
CA GLY A 105 6.22 23.57 16.46
C GLY A 105 5.19 23.26 17.53
N LEU A 106 5.21 22.07 18.14
CA LEU A 106 4.25 21.69 19.18
C LEU A 106 4.35 22.62 20.39
N GLU A 107 3.26 23.30 20.67
CA GLU A 107 3.05 24.11 21.87
C GLU A 107 1.81 23.63 22.63
N LEU A 108 1.97 23.37 23.92
CA LEU A 108 0.86 23.06 24.81
C LEU A 108 0.64 24.24 25.76
N SER A 109 -0.61 24.63 25.96
CA SER A 109 -0.97 25.71 26.89
C SER A 109 -2.29 25.43 27.60
N ALA A 110 -2.44 26.06 28.77
CA ALA A 110 -3.67 26.06 29.56
C ALA A 110 -3.89 27.40 30.21
N ASN A 111 -5.12 27.94 30.17
CA ASN A 111 -5.45 29.25 30.69
C ASN A 111 -4.50 30.36 30.19
N GLY A 112 -4.03 30.26 28.92
CA GLY A 112 -3.10 31.21 28.32
C GLY A 112 -1.65 31.10 28.79
N GLN A 113 -1.31 30.07 29.55
CA GLN A 113 0.06 29.81 30.00
C GLN A 113 0.64 28.59 29.30
N ARG A 114 1.84 28.73 28.74
CA ARG A 114 2.57 27.63 28.10
C ARG A 114 2.91 26.57 29.13
N LEU A 115 2.65 25.30 28.79
CA LEU A 115 3.06 24.14 29.58
C LEU A 115 4.28 23.49 28.90
N MET A 116 5.21 23.05 29.74
CA MET A 116 6.37 22.29 29.25
C MET A 116 5.97 20.83 29.09
N TRP A 117 6.32 20.29 27.97
CA TRP A 117 6.18 18.88 27.67
C TRP A 117 7.55 18.25 27.41
N HIS A 118 7.65 16.95 27.51
CA HIS A 118 8.82 16.18 27.10
C HIS A 118 8.38 14.93 26.35
N ARG A 119 9.22 14.50 25.40
CA ARG A 119 9.02 13.26 24.66
C ARG A 119 9.41 12.08 25.53
N ASP A 120 8.69 10.94 25.42
CA ASP A 120 9.08 9.70 26.08
C ASP A 120 10.48 9.25 25.62
N GLU A 121 11.25 8.63 26.53
CA GLU A 121 12.63 8.20 26.23
C GLU A 121 12.71 7.00 25.29
N TYR A 122 11.64 6.22 25.19
CA TYR A 122 11.59 4.96 24.45
C TYR A 122 10.53 4.95 23.35
N ASP A 123 9.52 5.82 23.44
CA ASP A 123 8.46 5.99 22.46
C ASP A 123 8.44 7.42 21.93
N VAL A 124 8.97 7.61 20.72
CA VAL A 124 9.06 8.93 20.11
C VAL A 124 7.71 9.54 19.72
N TYR A 125 6.65 8.74 19.72
CA TYR A 125 5.29 9.17 19.44
C TYR A 125 4.52 9.66 20.67
N ALA A 126 5.10 9.53 21.89
CA ALA A 126 4.47 9.91 23.14
C ALA A 126 5.04 11.22 23.71
N PHE A 127 4.13 12.11 24.15
CA PHE A 127 4.44 13.41 24.73
C PHE A 127 3.83 13.52 26.13
N HIS A 128 4.64 13.74 27.15
CA HIS A 128 4.22 13.87 28.55
C HIS A 128 4.09 15.34 28.96
N VAL A 129 3.03 15.65 29.70
CA VAL A 129 2.78 16.98 30.26
C VAL A 129 2.13 16.86 31.62
N ASP A 130 2.53 17.73 32.55
CA ASP A 130 1.87 17.88 33.87
C ASP A 130 0.78 18.94 33.75
N VAL A 131 -0.49 18.53 33.86
CA VAL A 131 -1.65 19.42 33.84
C VAL A 131 -1.84 20.05 35.22
N PRO A 132 -1.81 21.39 35.34
CA PRO A 132 -1.93 22.08 36.65
C PRO A 132 -3.30 21.86 37.31
N VAL A 133 -3.33 21.98 38.64
CA VAL A 133 -4.57 21.94 39.41
C VAL A 133 -5.55 23.03 38.96
N GLY A 134 -6.80 22.65 38.74
CA GLY A 134 -7.87 23.55 38.28
C GLY A 134 -7.95 23.73 36.77
N VAL A 135 -7.06 23.13 35.99
CA VAL A 135 -7.14 23.09 34.54
C VAL A 135 -8.07 21.96 34.11
N THR A 136 -9.03 22.27 33.24
CA THR A 136 -9.99 21.32 32.67
C THR A 136 -9.93 21.23 31.15
N SER A 137 -9.08 22.06 30.52
CA SER A 137 -8.88 22.09 29.05
C SER A 137 -7.43 22.42 28.75
N LEU A 138 -6.85 21.73 27.78
CA LEU A 138 -5.51 21.94 27.25
C LEU A 138 -5.65 22.36 25.77
N ASP A 139 -4.94 23.43 25.39
CA ASP A 139 -4.79 23.81 23.99
C ASP A 139 -3.47 23.28 23.46
N ALA A 140 -3.52 22.56 22.33
CA ALA A 140 -2.35 22.12 21.58
C ALA A 140 -2.35 22.80 20.21
N SER A 141 -1.21 23.37 19.83
CA SER A 141 -1.01 23.95 18.50
C SER A 141 0.28 23.40 17.91
N PHE A 142 0.24 22.99 16.64
CA PHE A 142 1.39 22.49 15.90
C PHE A 142 1.19 22.64 14.40
N GLN A 143 2.18 22.25 13.62
CA GLN A 143 2.11 22.19 12.18
C GLN A 143 2.47 20.78 11.72
N TYR A 144 1.76 20.32 10.69
CA TYR A 144 2.18 19.20 9.86
C TYR A 144 2.75 19.74 8.55
N LEU A 145 3.96 19.31 8.23
CA LEU A 145 4.70 19.78 7.04
C LEU A 145 4.57 18.74 5.93
N SER A 146 3.78 19.04 4.90
CA SER A 146 3.63 18.13 3.75
C SER A 146 4.99 17.70 3.20
N PRO A 147 5.21 16.42 2.89
CA PRO A 147 6.43 15.94 2.27
C PRO A 147 6.80 16.72 1.01
N ARG A 148 8.09 16.77 0.67
CA ARG A 148 8.62 17.47 -0.52
C ARG A 148 9.28 16.55 -1.52
N ASP A 149 9.63 15.34 -1.10
CA ASP A 149 10.26 14.31 -1.92
C ASP A 149 9.41 13.04 -1.82
N GLY A 150 8.78 12.62 -2.93
CA GLY A 150 8.11 11.32 -3.02
C GLY A 150 6.67 11.24 -2.53
N GLY A 151 5.89 12.32 -2.64
CA GLY A 151 4.48 12.31 -2.31
C GLY A 151 4.04 13.60 -1.62
N TYR A 152 3.79 14.63 -2.40
CA TYR A 152 3.18 15.86 -1.88
C TYR A 152 1.75 15.56 -1.42
N GLN A 153 1.41 15.91 -0.19
CA GLN A 153 0.01 15.90 0.30
C GLN A 153 -0.68 17.26 0.14
N MET A 154 0.04 18.28 -0.32
CA MET A 154 -0.50 19.60 -0.58
C MET A 154 0.26 20.26 -1.73
N THR A 155 -0.44 20.64 -2.76
CA THR A 155 0.03 21.41 -3.93
C THR A 155 -0.66 22.76 -3.97
N GLY A 156 -0.40 23.56 -5.02
CA GLY A 156 -1.11 24.83 -5.21
C GLY A 156 -2.56 24.67 -5.65
N GLN A 157 -2.99 23.51 -6.12
CA GLN A 157 -4.30 23.23 -6.71
C GLN A 157 -5.13 22.23 -5.91
N MET A 158 -4.50 21.35 -5.10
CA MET A 158 -5.21 20.33 -4.33
C MET A 158 -4.44 19.91 -3.08
N LEU A 159 -5.13 19.26 -2.17
CA LEU A 159 -4.56 18.64 -0.97
C LEU A 159 -5.25 17.32 -0.66
N ASP A 160 -4.51 16.49 0.05
CA ASP A 160 -4.91 15.29 0.74
C ASP A 160 -4.67 15.48 2.23
N LEU A 161 -5.72 15.46 3.03
CA LEU A 161 -5.66 15.59 4.49
C LEU A 161 -6.02 14.27 5.15
N GLU A 162 -5.02 13.57 5.62
CA GLU A 162 -5.15 12.44 6.53
C GLU A 162 -5.17 12.92 7.98
N TRP A 163 -6.25 12.64 8.71
CA TRP A 163 -6.44 13.13 10.08
C TRP A 163 -5.44 12.55 11.10
N ASN A 164 -4.86 11.38 10.84
CA ASN A 164 -3.77 10.80 11.64
C ASN A 164 -2.52 11.70 11.67
N THR A 165 -2.29 12.48 10.61
CA THR A 165 -1.12 13.36 10.49
C THR A 165 -1.27 14.68 11.26
N VAL A 166 -2.50 15.04 11.62
CA VAL A 166 -2.87 16.34 12.20
C VAL A 166 -3.58 16.22 13.56
N ALA A 167 -3.44 15.09 14.25
CA ALA A 167 -4.11 14.88 15.52
C ALA A 167 -3.18 14.31 16.60
N LEU A 168 -3.35 14.81 17.83
CA LEU A 168 -2.84 14.22 19.05
C LEU A 168 -4.01 13.65 19.86
N TYR A 169 -3.81 12.53 20.53
CA TYR A 169 -4.86 11.93 21.33
C TYR A 169 -4.35 11.42 22.69
N PRO A 170 -5.19 11.40 23.74
CA PRO A 170 -4.77 10.96 25.07
C PRO A 170 -4.53 9.45 25.12
N ALA A 171 -3.41 9.04 25.69
CA ALA A 171 -3.12 7.65 26.00
C ALA A 171 -4.08 7.10 27.07
N GLY A 172 -4.17 5.78 27.18
CA GLY A 172 -4.99 5.09 28.18
C GLY A 172 -6.41 4.76 27.74
N HIS A 173 -6.80 5.09 26.51
CA HIS A 173 -8.13 4.80 25.95
C HIS A 173 -8.03 4.10 24.60
N TYR A 174 -9.08 3.36 24.22
CA TYR A 174 -9.21 2.89 22.86
C TYR A 174 -9.54 4.05 21.92
N SER A 175 -8.96 4.10 20.71
CA SER A 175 -9.23 5.17 19.73
C SER A 175 -10.72 5.30 19.38
N ARG A 176 -11.47 4.21 19.38
CA ARG A 176 -12.92 4.18 19.15
C ARG A 176 -13.75 4.76 20.31
N ASP A 177 -13.13 4.99 21.48
CA ASP A 177 -13.76 5.56 22.67
C ASP A 177 -13.40 7.04 22.90
N ILE A 178 -12.62 7.62 22.01
CA ILE A 178 -12.26 9.05 22.01
C ILE A 178 -13.07 9.73 20.91
N ARG A 179 -13.74 10.85 21.25
CA ARG A 179 -14.53 11.62 20.30
C ARG A 179 -13.83 12.89 19.88
N PHE A 180 -13.92 13.21 18.59
CA PHE A 180 -13.43 14.45 17.99
C PHE A 180 -14.59 15.23 17.37
N ALA A 181 -14.48 16.55 17.41
CA ALA A 181 -15.29 17.50 16.65
C ALA A 181 -14.37 18.21 15.64
N PRO A 182 -14.20 17.66 14.43
CA PRO A 182 -13.25 18.18 13.47
C PRO A 182 -13.82 19.38 12.68
N SER A 183 -12.93 20.29 12.28
CA SER A 183 -13.21 21.39 11.37
C SER A 183 -12.00 21.68 10.48
N LEU A 184 -12.28 22.17 9.26
CA LEU A 184 -11.28 22.42 8.24
C LEU A 184 -11.53 23.76 7.57
N THR A 185 -10.50 24.59 7.45
CA THR A 185 -10.52 25.80 6.64
C THR A 185 -9.69 25.58 5.37
N LEU A 186 -10.32 25.78 4.21
CA LEU A 186 -9.73 25.61 2.89
C LEU A 186 -9.47 26.97 2.21
N PRO A 187 -8.69 27.02 1.13
CA PRO A 187 -8.63 28.18 0.26
C PRO A 187 -10.02 28.55 -0.27
N ALA A 188 -10.26 29.85 -0.45
CA ALA A 188 -11.54 30.34 -0.96
C ALA A 188 -11.86 29.75 -2.34
N GLY A 189 -13.08 29.21 -2.48
CA GLY A 189 -13.55 28.62 -3.73
C GLY A 189 -13.10 27.17 -3.99
N TRP A 190 -12.36 26.56 -3.08
CA TRP A 190 -12.05 25.14 -3.18
C TRP A 190 -13.24 24.27 -2.78
N HIS A 191 -13.30 23.09 -3.39
CA HIS A 191 -14.26 22.02 -3.08
C HIS A 191 -13.57 20.89 -2.34
N PHE A 192 -14.35 20.02 -1.68
CA PHE A 192 -13.80 18.85 -1.00
C PHE A 192 -14.71 17.62 -1.14
N GLY A 193 -14.10 16.45 -1.01
CA GLY A 193 -14.74 15.14 -0.85
C GLY A 193 -14.27 14.49 0.45
N THR A 194 -15.16 13.77 1.14
CA THR A 194 -14.87 13.04 2.37
C THR A 194 -16.05 12.18 2.78
N ALA A 195 -15.81 11.13 3.54
CA ALA A 195 -16.87 10.35 4.21
C ALA A 195 -17.46 11.07 5.44
N LEU A 196 -16.88 12.18 5.89
CA LEU A 196 -17.38 12.91 7.05
C LEU A 196 -18.66 13.67 6.74
N GLU A 197 -19.62 13.60 7.67
CA GLU A 197 -20.86 14.36 7.62
C GLU A 197 -20.67 15.83 8.00
N THR A 198 -20.97 16.74 7.09
CA THR A 198 -20.95 18.19 7.37
C THR A 198 -22.05 18.57 8.39
N ALA A 199 -21.64 19.28 9.45
CA ALA A 199 -22.56 19.87 10.42
C ALA A 199 -22.93 21.32 10.04
N THR A 200 -21.93 22.15 9.77
CA THR A 200 -22.10 23.56 9.36
C THR A 200 -20.98 24.00 8.44
N GLN A 201 -21.26 25.00 7.61
CA GLN A 201 -20.25 25.71 6.82
C GLN A 201 -20.41 27.21 7.03
N SER A 202 -19.29 27.90 7.30
CA SER A 202 -19.24 29.35 7.49
C SER A 202 -18.04 29.93 6.75
N GLY A 203 -18.28 30.58 5.63
CA GLY A 203 -17.23 31.01 4.71
C GLY A 203 -16.47 29.78 4.18
N ASP A 204 -15.16 29.82 4.31
CA ASP A 204 -14.26 28.76 3.84
C ASP A 204 -13.98 27.69 4.92
N THR A 205 -14.65 27.78 6.07
CA THR A 205 -14.53 26.81 7.17
C THR A 205 -15.74 25.87 7.21
N THR A 206 -15.45 24.58 7.15
CA THR A 206 -16.44 23.50 7.34
C THR A 206 -16.22 22.85 8.71
N THR A 207 -17.31 22.69 9.47
CA THR A 207 -17.34 21.89 10.70
C THR A 207 -18.09 20.60 10.43
N PHE A 208 -17.51 19.48 10.83
CA PHE A 208 -18.10 18.16 10.66
C PHE A 208 -18.82 17.71 11.94
N LYS A 209 -19.69 16.71 11.84
CA LYS A 209 -20.35 16.11 13.02
C LYS A 209 -19.31 15.44 13.92
N PRO A 210 -19.46 15.51 15.27
CA PRO A 210 -18.57 14.80 16.17
C PRO A 210 -18.57 13.29 15.93
N ILE A 211 -17.37 12.71 15.84
CA ILE A 211 -17.14 11.31 15.46
C ILE A 211 -16.09 10.65 16.35
N THR A 212 -15.95 9.33 16.35
CA THR A 212 -14.87 8.65 17.08
C THR A 212 -13.54 8.86 16.38
N PHE A 213 -12.44 8.84 17.12
CA PHE A 213 -11.11 9.03 16.53
C PHE A 213 -10.78 7.94 15.49
N ASN A 214 -11.20 6.72 15.76
CA ASN A 214 -11.02 5.61 14.82
C ASN A 214 -11.69 5.89 13.47
N THR A 215 -12.93 6.40 13.47
CA THR A 215 -13.65 6.73 12.24
C THR A 215 -13.13 8.02 11.60
N LEU A 216 -12.65 8.99 12.41
CA LEU A 216 -12.05 10.23 11.89
C LEU A 216 -10.81 9.91 11.05
N VAL A 217 -9.90 9.10 11.56
CA VAL A 217 -8.69 8.65 10.82
C VAL A 217 -9.06 7.90 9.55
N ASP A 218 -10.17 7.15 9.57
CA ASP A 218 -10.71 6.41 8.42
C ASP A 218 -11.58 7.28 7.48
N SER A 219 -11.49 8.60 7.56
CA SER A 219 -12.30 9.54 6.76
C SER A 219 -11.48 10.74 6.30
N PRO A 220 -10.45 10.54 5.45
CA PRO A 220 -9.62 11.63 4.95
C PRO A 220 -10.42 12.65 4.15
N VAL A 221 -9.80 13.77 3.81
CA VAL A 221 -10.39 14.82 3.01
C VAL A 221 -9.50 15.15 1.82
N TYR A 222 -10.00 14.90 0.60
CA TYR A 222 -9.41 15.51 -0.59
C TYR A 222 -10.08 16.85 -0.86
N ALA A 223 -9.29 17.86 -1.22
CA ALA A 223 -9.81 19.16 -1.59
C ALA A 223 -9.00 19.78 -2.73
N GLY A 224 -9.66 20.61 -3.55
CA GLY A 224 -8.98 21.24 -4.68
C GLY A 224 -9.78 22.33 -5.36
N GLU A 225 -9.06 23.11 -6.19
CA GLU A 225 -9.64 24.16 -7.05
C GLU A 225 -10.44 23.57 -8.20
N TYR A 226 -9.92 22.50 -8.83
CA TYR A 226 -10.56 21.83 -9.97
C TYR A 226 -11.18 20.53 -9.50
N PHE A 227 -12.49 20.49 -9.48
CA PHE A 227 -13.28 19.41 -8.88
C PHE A 227 -14.51 19.06 -9.73
N GLU A 228 -14.81 17.79 -9.83
CA GLU A 228 -16.06 17.26 -10.40
C GLU A 228 -16.56 16.09 -9.55
N ARG A 229 -17.79 16.21 -9.01
CA ARG A 229 -18.48 15.09 -8.35
C ARG A 229 -19.33 14.34 -9.34
N VAL A 230 -19.02 13.08 -9.57
CA VAL A 230 -19.73 12.20 -10.49
C VAL A 230 -20.57 11.19 -9.72
N ASP A 231 -21.87 11.16 -10.00
CA ASP A 231 -22.80 10.20 -9.38
C ASP A 231 -22.65 8.81 -10.01
N LEU A 232 -22.19 7.82 -9.22
CA LEU A 232 -22.09 6.40 -9.57
C LEU A 232 -23.18 5.54 -8.90
N THR A 233 -24.13 6.16 -8.20
CA THR A 233 -25.16 5.49 -7.41
C THR A 233 -25.99 4.51 -8.26
N PRO A 234 -26.05 3.21 -7.91
CA PRO A 234 -26.91 2.27 -8.59
C PRO A 234 -28.39 2.55 -8.27
N PRO A 235 -29.35 2.23 -9.15
CA PRO A 235 -30.76 2.46 -8.90
C PRO A 235 -31.24 1.82 -7.59
N GLY A 236 -31.69 2.64 -6.64
CA GLY A 236 -32.19 2.21 -5.32
C GLY A 236 -31.12 1.78 -4.33
N GLY A 237 -29.84 1.99 -4.64
CA GLY A 237 -28.70 1.72 -3.74
C GLY A 237 -28.34 2.91 -2.86
N ALA A 238 -27.40 2.70 -1.94
CA ALA A 238 -26.76 3.77 -1.18
C ALA A 238 -25.95 4.68 -2.11
N PRO A 239 -25.82 5.99 -1.78
CA PRO A 239 -25.07 6.93 -2.62
C PRO A 239 -23.61 6.52 -2.81
N VAL A 240 -23.13 6.59 -4.04
CA VAL A 240 -21.72 6.38 -4.39
C VAL A 240 -21.27 7.49 -5.31
N HIS A 241 -20.20 8.18 -4.96
CA HIS A 241 -19.66 9.29 -5.72
C HIS A 241 -18.23 9.01 -6.15
N LEU A 242 -17.85 9.54 -7.30
CA LEU A 242 -16.47 9.68 -7.72
C LEU A 242 -16.14 11.18 -7.64
N ASP A 243 -15.39 11.54 -6.63
CA ASP A 243 -14.94 12.90 -6.36
C ASP A 243 -13.59 13.13 -7.02
N VAL A 244 -13.60 13.68 -8.22
CA VAL A 244 -12.40 13.88 -9.03
C VAL A 244 -11.79 15.23 -8.74
N PHE A 245 -10.53 15.24 -8.35
CA PHE A 245 -9.67 16.42 -8.21
C PHE A 245 -8.56 16.35 -9.24
N ALA A 246 -8.23 17.45 -9.90
CA ALA A 246 -7.23 17.44 -10.97
C ALA A 246 -6.29 18.66 -10.93
N ASP A 247 -5.11 18.51 -11.54
CA ASP A 247 -4.15 19.62 -11.70
C ASP A 247 -4.70 20.71 -12.65
N ALA A 248 -5.60 20.34 -13.58
CA ALA A 248 -6.18 21.28 -14.54
C ALA A 248 -7.61 20.86 -14.96
N PRO A 249 -8.47 21.83 -15.37
CA PRO A 249 -9.86 21.55 -15.76
C PRO A 249 -10.01 20.55 -16.91
N LYS A 250 -9.01 20.45 -17.81
CA LYS A 250 -9.02 19.51 -18.94
C LYS A 250 -8.97 18.04 -18.49
N ASP A 251 -8.38 17.76 -17.32
CA ASP A 251 -8.15 16.42 -16.79
C ASP A 251 -9.41 15.88 -16.08
N LEU A 252 -10.42 16.74 -15.82
CA LEU A 252 -11.73 16.34 -15.29
C LEU A 252 -12.67 15.75 -16.35
N ILE A 253 -12.31 15.83 -17.64
CA ILE A 253 -13.24 15.49 -18.73
C ILE A 253 -13.35 13.98 -18.90
N MET A 254 -14.49 13.44 -18.47
CA MET A 254 -14.87 12.03 -18.61
C MET A 254 -15.81 11.83 -19.80
N THR A 255 -15.56 10.82 -20.62
CA THR A 255 -16.50 10.42 -21.68
C THR A 255 -17.69 9.62 -21.13
N PRO A 256 -18.83 9.57 -21.85
CA PRO A 256 -19.97 8.72 -21.44
C PRO A 256 -19.61 7.23 -21.29
N GLU A 257 -18.69 6.72 -22.10
CA GLU A 257 -18.21 5.33 -22.06
C GLU A 257 -17.40 5.08 -20.79
N GLN A 258 -16.53 6.01 -20.40
CA GLN A 258 -15.78 5.95 -19.15
C GLN A 258 -16.73 6.00 -17.94
N LEU A 259 -17.68 6.93 -17.94
CA LEU A 259 -18.71 7.00 -16.90
C LEU A 259 -19.49 5.68 -16.77
N LYS A 260 -19.84 5.08 -17.89
CA LYS A 260 -20.56 3.78 -17.92
C LYS A 260 -19.79 2.68 -17.22
N VAL A 261 -18.48 2.55 -17.47
CA VAL A 261 -17.68 1.48 -16.86
C VAL A 261 -17.40 1.72 -15.38
N HIS A 262 -17.26 2.98 -14.93
CA HIS A 262 -17.17 3.31 -13.50
C HIS A 262 -18.48 3.00 -12.75
N ARG A 263 -19.64 3.30 -13.34
CA ARG A 263 -20.93 2.86 -12.78
C ARG A 263 -21.08 1.35 -12.76
N ALA A 264 -20.57 0.67 -13.78
CA ALA A 264 -20.59 -0.79 -13.84
C ALA A 264 -19.70 -1.41 -12.74
N LEU A 265 -18.58 -0.80 -12.37
CA LEU A 265 -17.74 -1.23 -11.26
C LEU A 265 -18.54 -1.33 -9.98
N VAL A 266 -19.24 -0.27 -9.59
CA VAL A 266 -20.08 -0.24 -8.38
C VAL A 266 -21.18 -1.32 -8.45
N ALA A 267 -21.84 -1.43 -9.60
CA ALA A 267 -22.91 -2.42 -9.78
C ALA A 267 -22.39 -3.87 -9.68
N GLN A 268 -21.21 -4.16 -10.23
CA GLN A 268 -20.61 -5.50 -10.18
C GLN A 268 -20.12 -5.85 -8.77
N ALA A 269 -19.55 -4.90 -8.03
CA ALA A 269 -19.15 -5.13 -6.63
C ALA A 269 -20.35 -5.45 -5.73
N LEU A 270 -21.44 -4.67 -5.84
CA LEU A 270 -22.68 -4.92 -5.08
C LEU A 270 -23.32 -6.27 -5.43
N LYS A 271 -23.21 -6.72 -6.69
CA LYS A 271 -23.69 -8.07 -7.07
C LYS A 271 -22.80 -9.17 -6.50
N LEU A 272 -21.48 -8.98 -6.52
CA LEU A 272 -20.51 -9.92 -5.97
C LEU A 272 -20.75 -10.15 -4.47
N PHE A 273 -20.77 -9.07 -3.69
CA PHE A 273 -20.88 -9.16 -2.23
C PHE A 273 -22.32 -9.30 -1.73
N GLY A 274 -23.30 -8.81 -2.49
CA GLY A 274 -24.72 -8.87 -2.14
C GLY A 274 -25.13 -7.94 -0.99
N SER A 275 -24.28 -7.01 -0.60
CA SER A 275 -24.45 -6.04 0.49
C SER A 275 -23.64 -4.77 0.22
N HIS A 276 -23.81 -3.76 1.08
CA HIS A 276 -22.92 -2.61 1.21
C HIS A 276 -22.62 -2.36 2.69
N HIS A 277 -21.50 -1.69 2.99
CA HIS A 277 -21.05 -1.43 4.36
C HIS A 277 -20.70 0.06 4.56
N TYR A 278 -21.55 0.94 4.05
CA TYR A 278 -21.39 2.39 4.12
C TYR A 278 -22.78 3.07 4.08
N ASP A 279 -22.88 4.26 4.66
CA ASP A 279 -24.04 5.14 4.49
C ASP A 279 -24.01 5.83 3.11
N HIS A 280 -22.82 6.24 2.69
CA HIS A 280 -22.45 6.66 1.33
C HIS A 280 -20.98 6.28 1.12
N TYR A 281 -20.55 6.19 -0.15
CA TYR A 281 -19.16 5.90 -0.49
C TYR A 281 -18.60 6.97 -1.43
N ASP A 282 -17.44 7.52 -1.10
CA ASP A 282 -16.77 8.52 -1.91
C ASP A 282 -15.38 8.01 -2.34
N PHE A 283 -15.20 7.77 -3.65
CA PHE A 283 -13.88 7.61 -4.23
C PHE A 283 -13.22 9.00 -4.24
N LEU A 284 -12.21 9.22 -3.44
CA LEU A 284 -11.44 10.46 -3.40
C LEU A 284 -10.33 10.36 -4.45
N PHE A 285 -10.63 10.81 -5.66
CA PHE A 285 -9.84 10.51 -6.84
C PHE A 285 -9.02 11.72 -7.30
N SER A 286 -7.69 11.67 -7.07
CA SER A 286 -6.77 12.69 -7.53
C SER A 286 -6.13 12.32 -8.87
N LEU A 287 -6.16 13.27 -9.82
CA LEU A 287 -5.52 13.19 -11.13
C LEU A 287 -4.39 14.22 -11.18
N SER A 288 -3.19 13.79 -10.78
CA SER A 288 -2.06 14.71 -10.60
C SER A 288 -0.73 14.05 -10.94
N ASP A 289 0.15 14.85 -11.56
CA ASP A 289 1.55 14.49 -11.76
C ASP A 289 2.45 15.00 -10.61
N VAL A 290 1.84 15.66 -9.60
CA VAL A 290 2.57 16.31 -8.50
C VAL A 290 2.12 15.81 -7.13
N LEU A 291 0.82 15.69 -6.88
CA LEU A 291 0.32 15.06 -5.65
C LEU A 291 0.74 13.59 -5.64
N GLY A 292 1.14 13.06 -4.51
CA GLY A 292 1.53 11.65 -4.41
C GLY A 292 0.43 10.72 -4.91
N GLY A 293 0.78 9.77 -5.75
CA GLY A 293 -0.14 8.68 -6.11
C GLY A 293 -0.26 7.74 -4.91
N ASN A 294 -1.50 7.45 -4.50
CA ASN A 294 -1.81 6.56 -3.38
C ASN A 294 -2.98 5.66 -3.75
N GLY A 295 -3.05 4.46 -3.20
CA GLY A 295 -4.23 3.65 -3.05
C GLY A 295 -4.33 3.36 -1.56
N LEU A 296 -5.37 3.86 -0.88
CA LEU A 296 -5.59 3.63 0.53
C LEU A 296 -7.08 3.48 0.82
N GLU A 297 -7.37 2.36 1.41
CA GLU A 297 -8.74 1.97 1.69
C GLU A 297 -9.28 2.55 2.98
N HIS A 298 -10.56 2.94 2.93
CA HIS A 298 -11.37 3.35 4.06
C HIS A 298 -12.72 2.63 4.05
N HIS A 299 -13.45 2.70 5.16
CA HIS A 299 -14.73 2.01 5.27
C HIS A 299 -15.78 2.56 4.29
N GLN A 300 -15.86 3.88 4.19
CA GLN A 300 -16.86 4.61 3.41
C GLN A 300 -16.23 5.53 2.34
N SER A 301 -14.94 5.38 2.09
CA SER A 301 -14.22 6.08 1.02
C SER A 301 -12.97 5.29 0.60
N SER A 302 -12.30 5.76 -0.43
CA SER A 302 -10.94 5.36 -0.79
C SER A 302 -10.16 6.58 -1.25
N GLU A 303 -8.86 6.59 -0.98
CA GLU A 303 -7.92 7.51 -1.58
C GLU A 303 -7.36 6.85 -2.85
N ASP A 304 -7.56 7.48 -3.99
CA ASP A 304 -7.18 6.95 -5.29
C ASP A 304 -6.36 8.01 -6.04
N GLY A 305 -5.06 7.86 -6.08
CA GLY A 305 -4.15 8.79 -6.74
C GLY A 305 -3.60 8.23 -8.05
N LEU A 306 -3.96 8.85 -9.18
CA LEU A 306 -3.45 8.48 -10.49
C LEU A 306 -2.96 9.73 -11.25
N GLY A 307 -2.27 9.53 -12.38
CA GLY A 307 -1.77 10.63 -13.14
C GLY A 307 -2.83 11.48 -13.85
N ALA A 308 -2.46 12.71 -14.12
CA ALA A 308 -3.35 13.72 -14.70
C ALA A 308 -4.03 13.26 -16.00
N ASP A 309 -3.42 12.33 -16.74
CA ASP A 309 -3.92 11.88 -18.05
C ASP A 309 -4.88 10.67 -18.00
N TYR A 310 -5.31 10.19 -16.83
CA TYR A 310 -6.15 9.01 -16.68
C TYR A 310 -7.36 8.96 -17.64
N PHE A 311 -8.14 10.03 -17.72
CA PHE A 311 -9.28 10.09 -18.65
C PHE A 311 -8.87 10.38 -20.08
N THR A 312 -7.83 11.18 -20.29
CA THR A 312 -7.43 11.65 -21.61
C THR A 312 -6.58 10.65 -22.38
N ASN A 313 -5.85 9.77 -21.68
CA ASN A 313 -5.04 8.68 -22.23
C ASN A 313 -5.66 7.30 -21.98
N TRP A 314 -6.97 7.19 -22.06
CA TRP A 314 -7.69 5.96 -21.74
C TRP A 314 -7.23 4.72 -22.54
N ALA A 315 -6.78 4.89 -23.78
CA ALA A 315 -6.38 3.76 -24.64
C ALA A 315 -5.17 3.01 -24.04
N ASP A 316 -4.18 3.75 -23.55
CA ASP A 316 -2.92 3.21 -23.04
C ASP A 316 -2.88 3.13 -21.50
N GLY A 317 -3.86 3.73 -20.77
CA GLY A 317 -3.98 3.72 -19.32
C GLY A 317 -4.58 2.43 -18.72
N ALA A 318 -4.57 1.30 -19.45
CA ALA A 318 -5.11 0.04 -18.93
C ALA A 318 -4.43 -0.44 -17.62
N PRO A 319 -3.12 -0.28 -17.43
CA PRO A 319 -2.44 -0.73 -16.19
C PRO A 319 -2.92 -0.09 -14.90
N ASP A 320 -3.55 1.10 -14.97
CA ASP A 320 -3.92 1.89 -13.79
C ASP A 320 -5.41 1.72 -13.40
N ARG A 321 -6.18 0.93 -14.16
CA ARG A 321 -7.65 0.87 -14.02
C ARG A 321 -8.16 -0.02 -12.91
N ASP A 322 -7.32 -0.88 -12.35
CA ASP A 322 -7.72 -1.79 -11.27
C ASP A 322 -7.66 -1.15 -9.89
N LEU A 323 -7.05 0.04 -9.74
CA LEU A 323 -6.93 0.73 -8.46
C LEU A 323 -8.28 0.93 -7.78
N LEU A 324 -9.23 1.61 -8.44
CA LEU A 324 -10.55 1.89 -7.84
C LEU A 324 -11.30 0.61 -7.47
N ALA A 325 -11.13 -0.46 -8.26
CA ALA A 325 -11.76 -1.75 -7.98
C ALA A 325 -11.14 -2.46 -6.77
N HIS A 326 -9.82 -2.31 -6.59
CA HIS A 326 -9.07 -2.80 -5.46
C HIS A 326 -9.52 -2.08 -4.18
N GLU A 327 -9.43 -0.75 -4.16
CA GLU A 327 -9.76 0.05 -2.98
C GLU A 327 -11.25 -0.07 -2.60
N TYR A 328 -12.15 -0.12 -3.57
CA TYR A 328 -13.57 -0.32 -3.27
C TYR A 328 -13.88 -1.68 -2.63
N THR A 329 -13.15 -2.73 -3.04
CA THR A 329 -13.30 -4.07 -2.45
C THR A 329 -13.00 -4.07 -0.96
N HIS A 330 -12.10 -3.22 -0.52
CA HIS A 330 -11.71 -3.11 0.89
C HIS A 330 -12.83 -2.64 1.81
N SER A 331 -13.86 -1.95 1.32
CA SER A 331 -15.05 -1.67 2.15
C SER A 331 -15.63 -2.95 2.76
N TRP A 332 -15.55 -4.08 2.05
CA TRP A 332 -15.96 -5.42 2.51
C TRP A 332 -14.81 -6.19 3.12
N ASN A 333 -13.71 -6.38 2.38
CA ASN A 333 -12.54 -7.17 2.81
C ASN A 333 -11.45 -6.25 3.34
N GLY A 334 -11.38 -6.10 4.64
CA GLY A 334 -10.37 -5.27 5.32
C GLY A 334 -10.99 -4.28 6.30
N LYS A 335 -12.00 -3.54 5.89
CA LYS A 335 -12.65 -2.55 6.78
C LYS A 335 -13.84 -3.15 7.53
N PHE A 336 -14.81 -3.73 6.84
CA PHE A 336 -15.93 -4.42 7.50
C PHE A 336 -15.50 -5.78 8.06
N ARG A 337 -14.96 -6.68 7.23
CA ARG A 337 -14.35 -7.94 7.69
C ARG A 337 -12.85 -7.77 7.78
N ARG A 338 -12.29 -7.77 9.00
CA ARG A 338 -10.89 -7.46 9.27
C ARG A 338 -10.19 -8.62 9.98
N PRO A 339 -8.96 -9.00 9.63
CA PRO A 339 -8.16 -9.91 10.45
C PRO A 339 -8.08 -9.44 11.90
N ALA A 340 -8.24 -10.38 12.82
CA ALA A 340 -8.35 -10.04 14.25
C ALA A 340 -7.08 -9.37 14.81
N ASP A 341 -5.93 -9.71 14.29
CA ASP A 341 -4.64 -9.15 14.69
C ASP A 341 -4.37 -7.73 14.11
N LEU A 342 -5.11 -7.31 13.08
CA LEU A 342 -5.10 -5.94 12.57
C LEU A 342 -6.04 -4.99 13.36
N TRP A 343 -6.93 -5.53 14.21
CA TRP A 343 -7.89 -4.73 14.99
C TRP A 343 -7.31 -4.35 16.33
N THR A 344 -6.45 -3.32 16.36
CA THR A 344 -5.78 -2.84 17.56
C THR A 344 -6.66 -1.88 18.38
N PRO A 345 -6.38 -1.72 19.68
CA PRO A 345 -7.14 -0.81 20.54
C PRO A 345 -6.90 0.67 20.22
N ASN A 346 -5.72 1.04 19.74
CA ASN A 346 -5.37 2.39 19.32
C ASN A 346 -4.24 2.35 18.27
N PHE A 347 -3.83 3.52 17.77
CA PHE A 347 -2.84 3.67 16.70
C PHE A 347 -1.37 3.57 17.17
N ASN A 348 -1.10 3.24 18.44
CA ASN A 348 0.25 3.05 18.98
C ASN A 348 0.46 1.63 19.53
N VAL A 349 -0.49 0.73 19.28
CA VAL A 349 -0.33 -0.71 19.51
C VAL A 349 0.02 -1.36 18.17
N PRO A 350 1.13 -2.12 18.09
CA PRO A 350 1.53 -2.80 16.86
C PRO A 350 0.43 -3.68 16.28
N MET A 351 0.24 -3.60 14.97
CA MET A 351 -0.64 -4.49 14.21
C MET A 351 0.07 -5.83 13.97
N GLY A 352 -0.73 -6.91 13.87
CA GLY A 352 -0.26 -8.20 13.40
C GLY A 352 -0.78 -8.45 11.98
N ASP A 353 0.10 -8.73 11.05
CA ASP A 353 -0.19 -8.75 9.61
C ASP A 353 -0.40 -10.17 9.05
N SER A 354 -0.62 -11.17 9.92
CA SER A 354 -0.55 -12.60 9.56
C SER A 354 -1.50 -13.05 8.44
N LEU A 355 -2.58 -12.31 8.20
CA LEU A 355 -3.58 -12.63 7.19
C LEU A 355 -3.67 -11.60 6.06
N LEU A 356 -2.63 -10.80 5.79
CA LEU A 356 -2.63 -9.87 4.65
C LEU A 356 -2.78 -10.59 3.30
N TRP A 357 -2.40 -11.86 3.20
CA TRP A 357 -2.69 -12.66 2.00
C TRP A 357 -4.20 -12.96 1.81
N VAL A 358 -5.05 -12.77 2.84
CA VAL A 358 -6.53 -12.73 2.73
C VAL A 358 -6.98 -11.31 2.47
N TYR A 359 -6.53 -10.37 3.29
CA TYR A 359 -6.91 -8.96 3.22
C TYR A 359 -6.54 -8.37 1.84
N GLU A 360 -5.25 -8.37 1.51
CA GLU A 360 -4.72 -7.79 0.28
C GLU A 360 -4.74 -8.78 -0.90
N GLY A 361 -4.32 -10.01 -0.65
CA GLY A 361 -4.22 -11.00 -1.72
C GLY A 361 -5.56 -11.34 -2.35
N GLN A 362 -6.65 -11.41 -1.57
CA GLN A 362 -7.98 -11.61 -2.13
C GLN A 362 -8.55 -10.33 -2.71
N THR A 363 -8.24 -9.16 -2.15
CA THR A 363 -8.63 -7.87 -2.71
C THR A 363 -7.96 -7.64 -4.07
N GLN A 364 -6.68 -7.97 -4.21
CA GLN A 364 -5.98 -7.91 -5.49
C GLN A 364 -6.63 -8.85 -6.54
N TYR A 365 -7.07 -10.03 -6.12
CA TYR A 365 -7.85 -10.92 -6.98
C TYR A 365 -9.17 -10.27 -7.42
N TRP A 366 -9.95 -9.71 -6.49
CA TRP A 366 -11.23 -9.08 -6.80
C TRP A 366 -11.06 -7.78 -7.59
N GLY A 367 -10.02 -7.00 -7.32
CA GLY A 367 -9.69 -5.81 -8.09
C GLY A 367 -9.58 -6.12 -9.58
N PHE A 368 -8.81 -7.15 -9.95
CA PHE A 368 -8.68 -7.60 -11.33
C PHE A 368 -10.01 -8.12 -11.91
N VAL A 369 -10.72 -8.94 -11.16
CA VAL A 369 -11.99 -9.53 -11.60
C VAL A 369 -13.05 -8.46 -11.81
N LEU A 370 -13.22 -7.53 -10.86
CA LEU A 370 -14.21 -6.44 -10.96
C LEU A 370 -13.89 -5.46 -12.07
N THR A 371 -12.60 -5.13 -12.28
CA THR A 371 -12.15 -4.30 -13.40
C THR A 371 -12.56 -4.91 -14.76
N ALA A 372 -12.40 -6.22 -14.90
CA ALA A 372 -12.83 -6.92 -16.12
C ALA A 372 -14.36 -7.01 -16.22
N ARG A 373 -15.07 -7.37 -15.14
CA ARG A 373 -16.55 -7.46 -15.11
C ARG A 373 -17.22 -6.10 -15.38
N ALA A 374 -16.61 -5.01 -14.94
CA ALA A 374 -17.07 -3.66 -15.21
C ALA A 374 -16.85 -3.21 -16.66
N GLY A 375 -16.00 -3.90 -17.39
CA GLY A 375 -15.58 -3.52 -18.75
C GLY A 375 -14.53 -2.41 -18.79
N MET A 376 -13.87 -2.12 -17.66
CA MET A 376 -12.71 -1.23 -17.58
C MET A 376 -11.49 -1.89 -18.24
N TRP A 377 -11.39 -3.22 -18.16
CA TRP A 377 -10.53 -4.05 -18.98
C TRP A 377 -11.33 -4.93 -19.94
N THR A 378 -10.79 -5.12 -21.13
CA THR A 378 -11.24 -6.20 -22.01
C THR A 378 -10.80 -7.56 -21.44
N PRO A 379 -11.46 -8.67 -21.81
CA PRO A 379 -10.98 -10.00 -21.41
C PRO A 379 -9.52 -10.28 -21.81
N GLN A 380 -9.03 -9.68 -22.90
CA GLN A 380 -7.64 -9.83 -23.30
C GLN A 380 -6.69 -9.04 -22.38
N GLN A 381 -7.02 -7.80 -22.01
CA GLN A 381 -6.22 -7.02 -21.07
C GLN A 381 -6.13 -7.70 -19.70
N PHE A 382 -7.24 -8.27 -19.20
CA PHE A 382 -7.21 -9.07 -17.98
C PHE A 382 -6.23 -10.26 -18.09
N ARG A 383 -6.28 -11.02 -19.20
CA ARG A 383 -5.37 -12.14 -19.42
C ARG A 383 -3.92 -11.71 -19.56
N ASP A 384 -3.66 -10.58 -20.19
CA ASP A 384 -2.31 -10.03 -20.36
C ASP A 384 -1.75 -9.57 -19.00
N ALA A 385 -2.54 -8.86 -18.17
CA ALA A 385 -2.18 -8.48 -16.81
C ALA A 385 -1.87 -9.71 -15.95
N LEU A 386 -2.76 -10.70 -15.96
CA LEU A 386 -2.57 -11.95 -15.22
C LEU A 386 -1.35 -12.76 -15.72
N ALA A 387 -1.02 -12.68 -17.01
CA ALA A 387 0.18 -13.31 -17.57
C ALA A 387 1.47 -12.71 -16.99
N MET A 388 1.51 -11.39 -16.81
CA MET A 388 2.65 -10.70 -16.20
C MET A 388 2.81 -11.10 -14.72
N VAL A 389 1.71 -11.16 -13.97
CA VAL A 389 1.70 -11.65 -12.58
C VAL A 389 2.22 -13.09 -12.52
N ALA A 390 1.66 -13.98 -13.34
CA ALA A 390 2.05 -15.39 -13.37
C ALA A 390 3.53 -15.59 -13.77
N ALA A 391 4.06 -14.78 -14.68
CA ALA A 391 5.45 -14.84 -15.09
C ALA A 391 6.41 -14.48 -13.95
N ASN A 392 6.04 -13.53 -13.10
CA ASN A 392 6.81 -13.20 -11.91
C ASN A 392 6.93 -14.42 -10.99
N TYR A 393 5.83 -15.10 -10.70
CA TYR A 393 5.83 -16.25 -9.77
C TYR A 393 6.37 -17.53 -10.39
N GLY A 394 6.22 -17.73 -11.69
CA GLY A 394 6.77 -18.89 -12.40
C GLY A 394 8.29 -18.86 -12.61
N ARG A 395 8.89 -17.67 -12.78
CA ARG A 395 10.32 -17.55 -13.13
C ARG A 395 11.12 -16.51 -12.33
N ASN A 396 10.47 -15.58 -11.67
CA ASN A 396 11.13 -14.39 -11.12
C ASN A 396 11.03 -14.25 -9.60
N ARG A 397 10.70 -15.33 -8.90
CA ARG A 397 10.62 -15.36 -7.42
C ARG A 397 11.38 -16.52 -6.80
N PRO A 398 12.71 -16.65 -7.06
CA PRO A 398 13.52 -17.65 -6.38
C PRO A 398 13.57 -17.47 -4.86
N GLY A 399 13.15 -16.33 -4.33
CA GLY A 399 13.03 -16.05 -2.90
C GLY A 399 12.13 -17.03 -2.16
N PHE A 400 11.14 -17.64 -2.82
CA PHE A 400 10.34 -18.72 -2.21
C PHE A 400 11.13 -19.97 -1.82
N GLN A 401 12.43 -20.06 -2.15
CA GLN A 401 13.31 -21.10 -1.63
C GLN A 401 13.67 -20.90 -0.15
N TRP A 402 13.54 -19.68 0.40
CA TRP A 402 13.95 -19.37 1.76
C TRP A 402 12.89 -18.68 2.61
N ARG A 403 11.87 -18.04 2.02
CA ARG A 403 10.75 -17.45 2.76
C ARG A 403 9.40 -17.87 2.16
N THR A 404 8.35 -17.84 2.97
CA THR A 404 6.99 -18.19 2.60
C THR A 404 6.22 -16.96 2.07
N LEU A 405 5.06 -17.17 1.48
CA LEU A 405 4.17 -16.07 1.11
C LEU A 405 3.71 -15.31 2.37
N GLU A 406 3.35 -16.05 3.42
CA GLU A 406 2.94 -15.45 4.69
C GLU A 406 4.07 -14.62 5.33
N ASP A 407 5.31 -15.05 5.29
CA ASP A 407 6.42 -14.26 5.84
C ASP A 407 6.54 -12.88 5.16
N THR A 408 6.12 -12.74 3.90
CA THR A 408 6.14 -11.43 3.21
C THR A 408 5.12 -10.43 3.77
N THR A 409 4.15 -10.87 4.58
CA THR A 409 3.21 -9.97 5.26
C THR A 409 3.89 -9.08 6.31
N ASN A 410 5.12 -9.40 6.70
CA ASN A 410 5.93 -8.55 7.58
C ASN A 410 6.66 -7.42 6.83
N ASP A 411 6.62 -7.39 5.49
CA ASP A 411 7.41 -6.43 4.71
C ASP A 411 6.99 -4.96 4.89
N PRO A 412 5.71 -4.61 5.09
CA PRO A 412 5.35 -3.24 5.42
C PRO A 412 6.14 -2.70 6.63
N THR A 413 6.27 -3.49 7.69
CA THR A 413 7.07 -3.15 8.88
C THR A 413 8.57 -3.35 8.66
N ALA A 414 8.99 -4.46 8.06
CA ALA A 414 10.42 -4.82 7.97
C ALA A 414 11.17 -4.01 6.91
N ALA A 415 10.52 -3.68 5.81
CA ALA A 415 11.11 -3.00 4.67
C ALA A 415 10.62 -1.55 4.50
N HIS A 416 9.56 -1.13 5.19
CA HIS A 416 8.94 0.20 5.07
C HIS A 416 8.70 0.58 3.60
N ARG A 417 8.23 -0.37 2.79
CA ARG A 417 7.99 -0.22 1.33
C ARG A 417 9.19 0.33 0.55
N MET A 418 10.40 0.24 1.13
CA MET A 418 11.62 0.71 0.47
C MET A 418 12.03 -0.20 -0.69
N PRO A 419 12.57 0.36 -1.78
CA PRO A 419 13.09 -0.45 -2.88
C PRO A 419 14.20 -1.39 -2.40
N LEU A 420 13.99 -2.70 -2.52
CA LEU A 420 14.96 -3.72 -2.15
C LEU A 420 15.85 -4.11 -3.33
N PRO A 421 17.17 -4.29 -3.13
CA PRO A 421 18.05 -4.84 -4.17
C PRO A 421 17.72 -6.33 -4.41
N TYR A 422 17.76 -6.77 -5.66
CA TYR A 422 17.45 -8.16 -6.03
C TYR A 422 16.07 -8.59 -5.54
N ARG A 423 15.02 -7.83 -5.88
CA ARG A 423 13.64 -8.05 -5.43
C ARG A 423 13.15 -9.48 -5.69
N SER A 424 13.62 -10.12 -6.74
CA SER A 424 13.29 -11.53 -7.04
C SER A 424 13.76 -12.51 -5.97
N TRP A 425 14.80 -12.17 -5.19
CA TRP A 425 15.35 -12.97 -4.09
C TRP A 425 14.89 -12.49 -2.72
N GLN A 426 14.96 -11.17 -2.48
CA GLN A 426 14.48 -10.57 -1.23
C GLN A 426 12.98 -10.75 -1.06
N MET A 427 12.23 -10.65 -2.17
CA MET A 427 10.79 -10.52 -2.18
C MET A 427 10.33 -9.23 -1.48
N SER A 428 9.09 -8.82 -1.67
CA SER A 428 8.50 -7.66 -1.00
C SER A 428 7.01 -7.68 -1.25
N GLU A 429 6.22 -7.67 -0.21
CA GLU A 429 4.75 -7.59 -0.27
C GLU A 429 4.12 -8.57 -1.28
N ASP A 430 4.78 -9.73 -1.48
CA ASP A 430 4.31 -10.73 -2.45
C ASP A 430 2.95 -11.34 -2.04
N TYR A 431 2.47 -11.06 -0.81
CA TYR A 431 1.13 -11.43 -0.36
C TYR A 431 0.01 -10.79 -1.19
N TYR A 432 0.24 -9.65 -1.88
CA TYR A 432 -0.70 -9.09 -2.87
C TYR A 432 -0.86 -10.02 -4.07
N SER A 433 0.09 -9.99 -4.97
CA SER A 433 -0.01 -10.71 -6.26
C SER A 433 0.21 -12.22 -6.12
N GLY A 434 1.04 -12.68 -5.18
CA GLY A 434 1.15 -14.11 -4.84
C GLY A 434 -0.12 -14.63 -4.18
N GLY A 435 -0.73 -13.81 -3.30
CA GLY A 435 -2.05 -14.06 -2.75
C GLY A 435 -3.13 -14.13 -3.83
N GLN A 436 -3.14 -13.21 -4.78
CA GLN A 436 -4.03 -13.24 -5.95
C GLN A 436 -3.95 -14.58 -6.70
N MET A 437 -2.74 -15.06 -6.96
CA MET A 437 -2.54 -16.35 -7.65
C MET A 437 -3.04 -17.54 -6.81
N MET A 438 -2.86 -17.49 -5.49
CA MET A 438 -3.42 -18.48 -4.56
C MET A 438 -4.96 -18.45 -4.59
N TRP A 439 -5.59 -17.27 -4.56
CA TRP A 439 -7.05 -17.15 -4.60
C TRP A 439 -7.65 -17.58 -5.93
N LEU A 440 -6.93 -17.40 -7.04
CA LEU A 440 -7.29 -18.02 -8.33
C LEU A 440 -7.30 -19.55 -8.22
N ALA A 441 -6.32 -20.15 -7.53
CA ALA A 441 -6.28 -21.58 -7.31
C ALA A 441 -7.42 -22.06 -6.38
N VAL A 442 -7.82 -21.26 -5.38
CA VAL A 442 -9.00 -21.53 -4.53
C VAL A 442 -10.28 -21.52 -5.37
N ASP A 443 -10.50 -20.49 -6.21
CA ASP A 443 -11.71 -20.42 -7.04
C ASP A 443 -11.79 -21.59 -8.04
N ALA A 444 -10.72 -21.88 -8.76
CA ALA A 444 -10.67 -23.03 -9.65
C ALA A 444 -10.93 -24.35 -8.92
N LYS A 445 -10.45 -24.49 -7.66
CA LYS A 445 -10.70 -25.67 -6.83
C LYS A 445 -12.15 -25.79 -6.40
N ILE A 446 -12.81 -24.70 -5.98
CA ILE A 446 -14.23 -24.68 -5.64
C ILE A 446 -15.06 -25.12 -6.86
N ARG A 447 -14.81 -24.52 -8.03
CA ARG A 447 -15.52 -24.84 -9.29
C ARG A 447 -15.36 -26.32 -9.66
N ALA A 448 -14.14 -26.85 -9.57
CA ALA A 448 -13.87 -28.27 -9.84
C ALA A 448 -14.61 -29.20 -8.86
N LEU A 449 -14.62 -28.92 -7.55
CA LEU A 449 -15.29 -29.73 -6.53
C LEU A 449 -16.82 -29.72 -6.68
N THR A 450 -17.38 -28.61 -7.12
CA THR A 450 -18.83 -28.39 -7.19
C THR A 450 -19.40 -28.58 -8.61
N HIS A 451 -18.57 -28.95 -9.57
CA HIS A 451 -18.94 -29.00 -10.99
C HIS A 451 -19.50 -27.64 -11.48
N ASP A 452 -18.77 -26.57 -11.12
CA ASP A 452 -19.08 -25.18 -11.48
C ASP A 452 -20.42 -24.63 -10.93
N LYS A 453 -20.95 -25.26 -9.87
CA LYS A 453 -22.16 -24.78 -9.21
C LYS A 453 -21.89 -23.72 -8.16
N GLN A 454 -20.70 -23.66 -7.64
CA GLN A 454 -20.21 -22.69 -6.67
C GLN A 454 -18.87 -22.15 -7.13
N SER A 455 -18.54 -20.96 -6.68
CA SER A 455 -17.29 -20.24 -7.00
C SER A 455 -16.82 -19.45 -5.77
N LEU A 456 -15.72 -18.74 -5.92
CA LEU A 456 -15.26 -17.81 -4.90
C LEU A 456 -16.25 -16.65 -4.68
N ASP A 457 -17.11 -16.31 -5.67
CA ASP A 457 -18.22 -15.35 -5.50
C ASP A 457 -19.17 -15.78 -4.38
N THR A 458 -19.44 -17.09 -4.26
CA THR A 458 -20.28 -17.62 -3.17
C THR A 458 -19.61 -17.38 -1.81
N PHE A 459 -18.30 -17.63 -1.73
CA PHE A 459 -17.53 -17.33 -0.52
C PHE A 459 -17.57 -15.83 -0.21
N ALA A 460 -17.34 -14.97 -1.21
CA ALA A 460 -17.33 -13.51 -1.02
C ALA A 460 -18.67 -13.02 -0.46
N LYS A 461 -19.77 -13.47 -1.03
CA LYS A 461 -21.11 -13.11 -0.57
C LYS A 461 -21.40 -13.61 0.86
N ASP A 462 -21.05 -14.85 1.18
CA ASP A 462 -21.38 -15.47 2.46
C ASP A 462 -20.44 -15.04 3.60
N PHE A 463 -19.20 -14.61 3.26
CA PHE A 463 -18.20 -14.24 4.25
C PHE A 463 -18.10 -12.73 4.46
N PHE A 464 -18.11 -11.94 3.38
CA PHE A 464 -17.99 -10.49 3.43
C PHE A 464 -19.35 -9.77 3.36
N GLY A 465 -20.36 -10.37 2.72
CA GLY A 465 -21.66 -9.75 2.45
C GLY A 465 -22.68 -9.88 3.58
N ILE A 466 -22.28 -10.24 4.79
CA ILE A 466 -23.18 -10.33 5.97
C ILE A 466 -23.53 -8.94 6.50
N ASP A 467 -24.65 -8.81 7.23
CA ASP A 467 -25.07 -7.60 7.95
C ASP A 467 -25.13 -6.35 7.05
N ASP A 468 -25.84 -6.46 5.92
CA ASP A 468 -26.04 -5.40 4.94
C ASP A 468 -26.40 -4.04 5.58
N GLY A 469 -25.72 -2.97 5.17
CA GLY A 469 -25.87 -1.61 5.70
C GLY A 469 -25.11 -1.35 7.00
N SER A 470 -24.46 -2.36 7.61
CA SER A 470 -23.64 -2.16 8.79
C SER A 470 -22.17 -1.91 8.40
N TYR A 471 -21.56 -0.89 9.02
CA TYR A 471 -20.10 -0.64 8.92
C TYR A 471 -19.38 -0.90 10.26
N VAL A 472 -20.00 -1.67 11.16
CA VAL A 472 -19.35 -2.15 12.37
C VAL A 472 -18.38 -3.27 12.02
N THR A 473 -17.09 -3.09 12.32
CA THR A 473 -16.04 -4.07 11.98
C THR A 473 -16.29 -5.43 12.65
N HIS A 474 -16.29 -6.48 11.84
CA HIS A 474 -16.34 -7.88 12.26
C HIS A 474 -14.99 -8.55 12.01
N THR A 475 -14.26 -8.88 13.06
CA THR A 475 -12.98 -9.55 12.93
C THR A 475 -13.12 -11.01 12.51
N TYR A 476 -12.02 -11.58 11.94
CA TYR A 476 -11.94 -12.98 11.58
C TYR A 476 -10.54 -13.55 11.82
N THR A 477 -10.48 -14.87 11.95
CA THR A 477 -9.25 -15.66 12.08
C THR A 477 -9.04 -16.55 10.86
N PHE A 478 -7.90 -17.22 10.78
CA PHE A 478 -7.64 -18.26 9.78
C PHE A 478 -8.71 -19.37 9.79
N GLU A 479 -9.13 -19.80 10.98
CA GLU A 479 -10.15 -20.84 11.17
C GLU A 479 -11.51 -20.40 10.62
N ASP A 480 -11.87 -19.12 10.73
CA ASP A 480 -13.11 -18.57 10.17
C ASP A 480 -13.09 -18.63 8.64
N VAL A 481 -11.95 -18.30 8.00
CA VAL A 481 -11.76 -18.42 6.54
C VAL A 481 -11.93 -19.88 6.10
N VAL A 482 -11.25 -20.81 6.78
CA VAL A 482 -11.36 -22.26 6.52
C VAL A 482 -12.79 -22.76 6.69
N ALA A 483 -13.47 -22.34 7.75
CA ALA A 483 -14.85 -22.72 8.01
C ALA A 483 -15.81 -22.19 6.92
N ALA A 484 -15.62 -20.96 6.46
CA ALA A 484 -16.40 -20.36 5.39
C ALA A 484 -16.20 -21.09 4.05
N LEU A 485 -14.95 -21.39 3.67
CA LEU A 485 -14.65 -22.18 2.48
C LEU A 485 -15.28 -23.59 2.52
N ASN A 486 -15.28 -24.23 3.71
CA ASN A 486 -15.92 -25.54 3.89
C ASN A 486 -17.44 -25.50 3.74
N LYS A 487 -18.10 -24.37 4.03
CA LYS A 487 -19.54 -24.20 3.75
C LYS A 487 -19.82 -24.13 2.26
N VAL A 488 -18.95 -23.50 1.48
CA VAL A 488 -19.08 -23.40 0.02
C VAL A 488 -18.81 -24.75 -0.65
N ALA A 489 -17.71 -25.40 -0.30
CA ALA A 489 -17.32 -26.72 -0.82
C ALA A 489 -16.50 -27.48 0.24
N PRO A 490 -17.01 -28.60 0.78
CA PRO A 490 -16.25 -29.40 1.75
C PRO A 490 -14.92 -29.92 1.18
N TYR A 491 -13.81 -29.55 1.81
CA TYR A 491 -12.46 -29.95 1.40
C TYR A 491 -11.46 -29.68 2.53
N ASP A 492 -10.25 -30.23 2.46
CA ASP A 492 -9.16 -29.87 3.36
C ASP A 492 -8.60 -28.48 3.01
N TRP A 493 -9.36 -27.44 3.30
CA TRP A 493 -8.95 -26.06 3.02
C TRP A 493 -7.79 -25.61 3.89
N ALA A 494 -7.68 -26.07 5.12
CA ALA A 494 -6.55 -25.73 5.97
C ALA A 494 -5.24 -26.23 5.35
N GLY A 495 -5.16 -27.50 4.97
CA GLY A 495 -4.01 -28.06 4.29
C GLY A 495 -3.72 -27.40 2.93
N PHE A 496 -4.79 -27.05 2.18
CA PHE A 496 -4.65 -26.34 0.92
C PHE A 496 -4.02 -24.96 1.12
N LEU A 497 -4.57 -24.11 1.99
CA LEU A 497 -4.05 -22.78 2.25
C LEU A 497 -2.64 -22.81 2.84
N HIS A 498 -2.35 -23.75 3.76
CA HIS A 498 -1.00 -23.94 4.28
C HIS A 498 0.03 -24.26 3.19
N ARG A 499 -0.34 -25.04 2.18
CA ARG A 499 0.54 -25.36 1.06
C ARG A 499 0.93 -24.13 0.24
N TYR A 500 0.03 -23.14 0.13
CA TYR A 500 0.28 -21.91 -0.63
C TYR A 500 0.91 -20.80 0.21
N ALA A 501 0.36 -20.53 1.38
CA ALA A 501 0.78 -19.38 2.19
C ALA A 501 1.98 -19.69 3.10
N TYR A 502 2.04 -20.88 3.71
CA TYR A 502 2.99 -21.22 4.77
C TYR A 502 4.09 -22.21 4.35
N SER A 503 4.16 -22.60 3.08
CA SER A 503 5.19 -23.52 2.58
C SER A 503 6.19 -22.81 1.68
N LEU A 504 7.43 -23.30 1.68
CA LEU A 504 8.43 -22.88 0.71
C LEU A 504 8.08 -23.43 -0.68
N ASN A 505 8.45 -22.66 -1.74
CA ASN A 505 8.17 -23.00 -3.13
C ASN A 505 6.69 -23.34 -3.39
N PRO A 506 5.75 -22.43 -3.03
CA PRO A 506 4.33 -22.66 -3.24
C PRO A 506 4.00 -22.81 -4.73
N PRO A 507 3.02 -23.66 -5.10
CA PRO A 507 2.67 -23.91 -6.50
C PRO A 507 1.70 -22.82 -7.03
N LEU A 508 2.12 -21.56 -7.07
CA LEU A 508 1.26 -20.41 -7.36
C LEU A 508 0.69 -20.40 -8.80
N ASP A 509 1.29 -21.12 -9.73
CA ASP A 509 0.81 -21.26 -11.11
C ASP A 509 -0.20 -22.41 -11.31
N ASP A 510 -0.40 -23.29 -10.33
CA ASP A 510 -1.40 -24.39 -10.40
C ASP A 510 -2.81 -23.86 -10.71
N GLY A 511 -3.17 -22.68 -10.19
CA GLY A 511 -4.46 -22.03 -10.42
C GLY A 511 -4.74 -21.73 -11.88
N LEU A 512 -3.73 -21.34 -12.67
CA LEU A 512 -3.88 -21.11 -14.10
C LEU A 512 -4.24 -22.40 -14.85
N ALA A 513 -3.48 -23.47 -14.60
CA ALA A 513 -3.74 -24.76 -15.25
C ALA A 513 -5.13 -25.30 -14.86
N ALA A 514 -5.52 -25.18 -13.59
CA ALA A 514 -6.83 -25.55 -13.09
C ALA A 514 -7.97 -24.71 -13.70
N SER A 515 -7.70 -23.44 -14.06
CA SER A 515 -8.67 -22.56 -14.72
C SER A 515 -8.73 -22.75 -16.24
N GLY A 516 -7.93 -23.66 -16.80
CA GLY A 516 -7.92 -24.02 -18.21
C GLY A 516 -6.96 -23.22 -19.08
N TRP A 517 -5.97 -22.56 -18.48
CA TRP A 517 -4.99 -21.72 -19.16
C TRP A 517 -3.56 -22.04 -18.73
N LYS A 518 -2.61 -21.73 -19.57
CA LYS A 518 -1.16 -21.89 -19.28
C LYS A 518 -0.37 -20.69 -19.75
N LEU A 519 0.69 -20.41 -19.01
CA LEU A 519 1.67 -19.39 -19.33
C LEU A 519 2.60 -19.88 -20.46
N VAL A 520 2.78 -19.05 -21.49
CA VAL A 520 3.75 -19.24 -22.57
C VAL A 520 4.53 -17.94 -22.77
N TYR A 521 5.67 -18.03 -23.45
CA TYR A 521 6.48 -16.85 -23.77
C TYR A 521 6.64 -16.72 -25.28
N THR A 522 6.48 -15.50 -25.78
CA THR A 522 6.69 -15.13 -27.19
C THR A 522 7.75 -14.03 -27.30
N ASP A 523 8.14 -13.68 -28.53
CA ASP A 523 9.07 -12.58 -28.79
C ASP A 523 8.36 -11.22 -28.99
N GLN A 524 7.05 -11.16 -28.80
CA GLN A 524 6.27 -9.93 -28.90
C GLN A 524 5.56 -9.64 -27.57
N PRO A 525 5.67 -8.42 -27.04
CA PRO A 525 4.92 -8.01 -25.85
C PRO A 525 3.42 -7.91 -26.14
N SER A 526 2.60 -8.11 -25.12
CA SER A 526 1.16 -7.83 -25.20
C SER A 526 0.89 -6.33 -25.31
N GLY A 527 -0.36 -5.97 -25.66
CA GLY A 527 -0.78 -4.57 -25.65
C GLY A 527 -0.76 -3.96 -24.24
N TYR A 528 -1.15 -4.75 -23.24
CA TYR A 528 -1.11 -4.35 -21.84
C TYR A 528 0.33 -4.12 -21.34
N GLU A 529 1.28 -5.01 -21.67
CA GLU A 529 2.68 -4.87 -21.28
C GLU A 529 3.34 -3.65 -21.92
N LYS A 530 3.02 -3.35 -23.21
CA LYS A 530 3.49 -2.11 -23.84
C LYS A 530 2.97 -0.87 -23.11
N ALA A 531 1.68 -0.86 -22.79
CA ALA A 531 1.07 0.23 -22.04
C ALA A 531 1.70 0.38 -20.64
N TYR A 532 2.02 -0.75 -19.98
CA TYR A 532 2.69 -0.75 -18.69
C TYR A 532 4.12 -0.19 -18.77
N ASP A 533 4.89 -0.57 -19.80
CA ASP A 533 6.26 -0.08 -19.99
C ASP A 533 6.28 1.42 -20.37
N ASP A 534 5.26 1.89 -21.11
CA ASP A 534 5.17 3.27 -21.61
C ASP A 534 4.38 4.20 -20.66
N SER A 535 3.74 3.68 -19.59
CA SER A 535 2.96 4.49 -18.64
C SER A 535 3.84 5.52 -17.93
N PRO A 536 3.49 6.83 -17.98
CA PRO A 536 4.19 7.86 -17.21
C PRO A 536 4.10 7.64 -15.70
N GLN A 537 3.08 6.87 -15.28
CA GLN A 537 2.79 6.53 -13.89
C GLN A 537 3.43 5.22 -13.44
N SER A 538 3.84 4.36 -14.38
CA SER A 538 4.89 3.42 -14.01
C SER A 538 6.00 4.29 -13.40
N PRO A 539 6.22 4.30 -12.08
CA PRO A 539 7.05 5.33 -11.44
C PRO A 539 8.45 5.43 -12.00
N ARG A 540 8.71 4.82 -13.16
CA ARG A 540 10.08 4.61 -13.61
C ARG A 540 10.27 4.36 -15.10
N HIS A 541 9.29 4.45 -16.00
CA HIS A 541 9.48 4.02 -17.40
C HIS A 541 10.37 2.76 -17.46
N LEU A 542 9.85 1.63 -16.98
CA LEU A 542 10.65 0.42 -16.78
C LEU A 542 10.57 -0.48 -18.01
N TYR A 543 11.67 -0.66 -18.71
CA TYR A 543 11.78 -1.69 -19.73
C TYR A 543 12.07 -3.04 -19.09
N ASN A 544 11.11 -3.97 -19.23
CA ASN A 544 11.14 -5.26 -18.55
C ASN A 544 11.81 -6.34 -19.42
N PHE A 545 13.05 -6.67 -19.10
CA PHE A 545 13.79 -7.80 -19.68
C PHE A 545 14.00 -8.93 -18.64
N ALA A 546 13.21 -8.94 -17.56
CA ALA A 546 13.37 -9.91 -16.46
C ALA A 546 13.23 -11.36 -16.95
N TRP A 547 12.32 -11.61 -17.90
CA TRP A 547 12.09 -12.96 -18.42
C TRP A 547 13.08 -13.36 -19.53
N SER A 548 13.80 -12.41 -20.10
CA SER A 548 14.88 -12.64 -21.07
C SER A 548 16.23 -12.70 -20.34
N ILE A 549 17.00 -11.64 -20.38
CA ILE A 549 18.34 -11.57 -19.79
C ILE A 549 18.35 -11.36 -18.28
N GLY A 550 17.19 -11.15 -17.65
CA GLY A 550 17.07 -10.98 -16.19
C GLY A 550 17.36 -9.55 -15.71
N LEU A 551 16.97 -8.52 -16.46
CA LEU A 551 17.13 -7.11 -16.10
C LEU A 551 15.79 -6.37 -16.17
N THR A 552 15.62 -5.43 -15.25
CA THR A 552 14.66 -4.33 -15.39
C THR A 552 15.44 -3.03 -15.45
N ILE A 553 15.21 -2.24 -16.50
CA ILE A 553 16.04 -1.07 -16.83
C ILE A 553 15.11 0.15 -16.89
N GLY A 554 15.41 1.17 -16.09
CA GLY A 554 14.73 2.44 -16.09
C GLY A 554 15.34 3.46 -17.03
N ASP A 555 14.91 4.70 -16.86
CA ASP A 555 15.39 5.83 -17.64
C ASP A 555 16.91 5.94 -17.63
N GLU A 556 17.46 6.47 -18.72
CA GLU A 556 18.90 6.67 -18.92
C GLU A 556 19.74 5.39 -18.75
N GLY A 557 19.11 4.20 -18.85
CA GLY A 557 19.79 2.90 -18.73
C GLY A 557 20.10 2.46 -17.31
N LYS A 558 19.47 3.05 -16.30
CA LYS A 558 19.64 2.65 -14.90
C LYS A 558 19.09 1.26 -14.67
N ILE A 559 19.91 0.32 -14.19
CA ILE A 559 19.48 -1.04 -13.84
C ILE A 559 18.81 -0.99 -12.47
N ASN A 560 17.48 -1.14 -12.47
CA ASN A 560 16.66 -1.08 -11.25
C ASN A 560 16.56 -2.43 -10.56
N ASP A 561 16.45 -3.53 -11.33
CA ASP A 561 16.46 -4.87 -10.77
C ASP A 561 17.27 -5.85 -11.64
N VAL A 562 17.85 -6.85 -10.98
CA VAL A 562 18.57 -7.96 -11.58
C VAL A 562 18.00 -9.26 -11.02
N ARG A 563 17.42 -10.09 -11.87
CA ARG A 563 16.88 -11.37 -11.45
C ARG A 563 17.95 -12.27 -10.86
N TRP A 564 17.77 -12.69 -9.61
CA TRP A 564 18.69 -13.57 -8.90
C TRP A 564 18.94 -14.86 -9.70
N ASN A 565 20.19 -15.24 -9.86
CA ASN A 565 20.63 -16.36 -10.69
C ASN A 565 20.22 -16.29 -12.17
N GLY A 566 19.72 -15.15 -12.67
CA GLY A 566 19.45 -14.93 -14.09
C GLY A 566 20.74 -14.69 -14.90
N PRO A 567 20.63 -14.62 -16.26
CA PRO A 567 21.80 -14.45 -17.13
C PRO A 567 22.64 -13.21 -16.79
N ALA A 568 22.01 -12.07 -16.52
CA ALA A 568 22.71 -10.84 -16.12
C ALA A 568 23.39 -10.98 -14.75
N PHE A 569 22.75 -11.62 -13.79
CA PHE A 569 23.31 -11.90 -12.47
C PHE A 569 24.57 -12.81 -12.60
N GLN A 570 24.49 -13.87 -13.41
CA GLN A 570 25.58 -14.78 -13.65
C GLN A 570 26.79 -14.08 -14.33
N ALA A 571 26.51 -13.07 -15.13
CA ALA A 571 27.52 -12.20 -15.74
C ALA A 571 28.14 -11.20 -14.75
N GLY A 572 27.66 -11.13 -13.50
CA GLY A 572 28.17 -10.21 -12.48
C GLY A 572 27.56 -8.79 -12.54
N ILE A 573 26.40 -8.62 -13.17
CA ILE A 573 25.71 -7.34 -13.19
C ILE A 573 24.95 -7.13 -11.87
N SER A 574 25.00 -5.89 -11.36
CA SER A 574 24.38 -5.49 -10.09
C SER A 574 23.34 -4.39 -10.30
N THR A 575 22.38 -4.35 -9.38
CA THR A 575 21.41 -3.23 -9.27
C THR A 575 22.14 -1.90 -9.05
N GLY A 576 21.60 -0.81 -9.58
CA GLY A 576 22.19 0.53 -9.49
C GLY A 576 23.32 0.81 -10.49
N ALA A 577 23.74 -0.17 -11.30
CA ALA A 577 24.60 0.10 -12.46
C ALA A 577 23.82 0.85 -13.55
N THR A 578 24.52 1.53 -14.44
CA THR A 578 23.93 2.17 -15.62
C THR A 578 24.44 1.49 -16.89
N LEU A 579 23.54 1.04 -17.75
CA LEU A 579 23.85 0.49 -19.05
C LEU A 579 24.09 1.65 -20.03
N VAL A 580 25.32 1.75 -20.53
CA VAL A 580 25.78 2.85 -21.38
C VAL A 580 25.74 2.47 -22.85
N ALA A 581 26.11 1.23 -23.19
CA ALA A 581 26.12 0.75 -24.57
C ALA A 581 25.90 -0.77 -24.64
N VAL A 582 25.38 -1.24 -25.76
CA VAL A 582 25.15 -2.65 -26.09
C VAL A 582 25.84 -2.94 -27.42
N ASP A 583 26.75 -3.93 -27.47
CA ASP A 583 27.53 -4.32 -28.66
C ASP A 583 28.19 -3.12 -29.37
N GLY A 584 28.70 -2.16 -28.57
CA GLY A 584 29.36 -0.97 -29.04
C GLY A 584 28.45 0.18 -29.54
N LYS A 585 27.12 0.01 -29.49
CA LYS A 585 26.13 1.07 -29.79
C LYS A 585 25.64 1.70 -28.50
N ALA A 586 25.37 3.00 -28.49
CA ALA A 586 24.76 3.68 -27.34
C ALA A 586 23.45 2.99 -26.95
N TYR A 587 23.20 2.87 -25.66
CA TYR A 587 22.00 2.21 -25.13
C TYR A 587 20.72 2.91 -25.58
N SER A 588 19.79 2.13 -26.02
CA SER A 588 18.33 2.36 -25.97
C SER A 588 17.66 0.99 -25.78
N SER A 589 16.40 0.99 -25.37
CA SER A 589 15.63 -0.26 -25.23
C SER A 589 15.60 -1.05 -26.53
N GLU A 590 15.47 -0.38 -27.67
CA GLU A 590 15.45 -1.01 -29.00
C GLU A 590 16.82 -1.62 -29.36
N VAL A 591 17.93 -0.94 -29.07
CA VAL A 591 19.28 -1.50 -29.30
C VAL A 591 19.48 -2.77 -28.47
N LEU A 592 18.97 -2.82 -27.25
CA LEU A 592 19.06 -4.02 -26.43
C LEU A 592 18.14 -5.14 -26.93
N LYS A 593 16.91 -4.83 -27.36
CA LYS A 593 15.98 -5.80 -27.99
C LYS A 593 16.59 -6.40 -29.26
N ASP A 594 17.23 -5.57 -30.10
CA ASP A 594 17.91 -6.03 -31.31
C ASP A 594 19.08 -6.99 -30.97
N ALA A 595 19.90 -6.64 -29.97
CA ALA A 595 21.01 -7.48 -29.54
C ALA A 595 20.54 -8.84 -28.98
N ILE A 596 19.49 -8.85 -28.13
CA ILE A 596 18.89 -10.08 -27.60
C ILE A 596 18.33 -10.94 -28.74
N THR A 597 17.69 -10.31 -29.72
CA THR A 597 17.13 -11.00 -30.90
C THR A 597 18.23 -11.59 -31.79
N ALA A 598 19.29 -10.81 -32.03
CA ALA A 598 20.43 -11.27 -32.84
C ALA A 598 21.21 -12.43 -32.17
N ALA A 599 21.25 -12.49 -30.85
CA ALA A 599 21.90 -13.56 -30.10
C ALA A 599 21.06 -14.86 -30.03
N LYS A 600 19.79 -14.85 -30.48
CA LYS A 600 18.89 -15.98 -30.37
C LYS A 600 19.41 -17.21 -31.14
N GLY A 601 19.47 -18.35 -30.46
CA GLY A 601 19.85 -19.64 -31.06
C GLY A 601 21.36 -19.88 -31.12
N GLY A 602 22.19 -19.00 -30.61
CA GLY A 602 23.64 -19.16 -30.51
C GLY A 602 24.39 -17.94 -31.08
N GLY A 603 25.69 -17.87 -30.81
CA GLY A 603 26.54 -16.76 -31.26
C GLY A 603 27.45 -16.24 -30.13
N ALA A 604 28.00 -15.04 -30.31
CA ALA A 604 28.78 -14.39 -29.25
C ALA A 604 27.87 -13.86 -28.15
N PRO A 605 28.34 -13.82 -26.88
CA PRO A 605 27.63 -13.17 -25.80
C PRO A 605 27.36 -11.68 -26.09
N ILE A 606 26.24 -11.18 -25.61
CA ILE A 606 25.84 -9.76 -25.71
C ILE A 606 26.81 -8.93 -24.85
N GLN A 607 27.46 -7.92 -25.45
CA GLN A 607 28.44 -7.07 -24.75
C GLN A 607 27.73 -5.86 -24.16
N LEU A 608 27.60 -5.79 -22.83
CA LEU A 608 27.00 -4.67 -22.12
C LEU A 608 28.10 -3.78 -21.51
N LEU A 609 28.20 -2.53 -21.95
CA LEU A 609 29.07 -1.53 -21.34
C LEU A 609 28.35 -0.89 -20.16
N LEU A 610 28.85 -1.10 -18.97
CA LEU A 610 28.24 -0.66 -17.72
C LEU A 610 29.09 0.41 -17.03
N LYS A 611 28.44 1.40 -16.44
CA LYS A 611 29.04 2.35 -15.48
C LYS A 611 28.53 1.98 -14.08
N PHE A 612 29.47 1.70 -13.16
CA PHE A 612 29.14 1.32 -11.78
C PHE A 612 30.26 1.73 -10.82
N GLN A 613 29.92 2.35 -9.70
CA GLN A 613 30.85 2.77 -8.64
C GLN A 613 32.08 3.55 -9.16
N GLY A 614 31.87 4.43 -10.13
CA GLY A 614 32.92 5.25 -10.71
C GLY A 614 33.77 4.57 -11.80
N GLY A 615 33.60 3.28 -12.03
CA GLY A 615 34.24 2.51 -13.09
C GLY A 615 33.33 2.31 -14.31
N VAL A 616 33.97 2.03 -15.47
CA VAL A 616 33.27 1.63 -16.70
C VAL A 616 33.93 0.35 -17.22
N HIS A 617 33.12 -0.68 -17.47
CA HIS A 617 33.61 -1.99 -17.93
C HIS A 617 32.58 -2.69 -18.81
N THR A 618 33.06 -3.52 -19.71
CA THR A 618 32.21 -4.35 -20.57
C THR A 618 32.00 -5.71 -19.91
N VAL A 619 30.73 -6.13 -19.87
CA VAL A 619 30.32 -7.42 -19.31
C VAL A 619 29.67 -8.26 -20.40
N PRO A 620 30.19 -9.47 -20.70
CA PRO A 620 29.54 -10.38 -21.63
C PRO A 620 28.38 -11.11 -20.94
N VAL A 621 27.18 -11.02 -21.51
CA VAL A 621 26.00 -11.76 -21.06
C VAL A 621 25.75 -12.91 -22.02
N ASP A 622 25.96 -14.15 -21.55
CA ASP A 622 25.77 -15.36 -22.31
C ASP A 622 24.28 -15.79 -22.27
N TYR A 623 23.49 -15.22 -23.20
CA TYR A 623 22.06 -15.50 -23.30
C TYR A 623 21.63 -15.63 -24.75
N HIS A 624 20.95 -16.77 -25.08
CA HIS A 624 20.55 -17.13 -26.42
C HIS A 624 19.06 -17.52 -26.54
N GLY A 625 18.25 -17.20 -25.53
CA GLY A 625 16.82 -17.51 -25.51
C GLY A 625 15.95 -16.58 -26.38
N GLY A 626 16.49 -15.43 -26.81
CA GLY A 626 15.73 -14.38 -27.49
C GLY A 626 14.84 -13.58 -26.53
N LEU A 627 14.05 -12.67 -27.07
CA LEU A 627 13.04 -11.94 -26.30
C LEU A 627 11.98 -12.90 -25.76
N GLN A 628 11.53 -12.65 -24.53
CA GLN A 628 10.54 -13.46 -23.82
C GLN A 628 9.52 -12.53 -23.18
N TYR A 629 8.28 -12.58 -23.68
CA TYR A 629 7.14 -11.84 -23.15
C TYR A 629 6.03 -12.82 -22.76
N PRO A 630 5.40 -12.69 -21.58
CA PRO A 630 4.42 -13.64 -21.08
C PRO A 630 3.06 -13.49 -21.77
N HIS A 631 2.42 -14.61 -22.05
CA HIS A 631 1.05 -14.67 -22.56
C HIS A 631 0.33 -15.87 -21.98
N LEU A 632 -1.00 -15.78 -21.87
CA LEU A 632 -1.85 -16.91 -21.52
C LEU A 632 -2.45 -17.53 -22.78
N VAL A 633 -2.39 -18.86 -22.88
CA VAL A 633 -3.04 -19.63 -23.93
C VAL A 633 -3.94 -20.71 -23.33
N ARG A 634 -5.05 -21.00 -24.03
CA ARG A 634 -5.97 -22.05 -23.61
C ARG A 634 -5.30 -23.42 -23.58
N ILE A 635 -5.74 -24.26 -22.65
CA ILE A 635 -5.45 -25.71 -22.63
C ILE A 635 -6.66 -26.42 -23.23
N ASP A 636 -6.49 -27.02 -24.41
CA ASP A 636 -7.56 -27.70 -25.12
C ASP A 636 -8.21 -28.81 -24.28
N GLY A 637 -9.52 -28.94 -24.36
CA GLY A 637 -10.29 -29.97 -23.68
C GLY A 637 -10.50 -29.74 -22.16
N THR A 638 -10.08 -28.60 -21.63
CA THR A 638 -10.32 -28.23 -20.23
C THR A 638 -11.48 -27.23 -20.10
N PRO A 639 -12.18 -27.15 -18.94
CA PRO A 639 -13.11 -26.05 -18.66
C PRO A 639 -12.42 -24.70 -18.76
N ASP A 640 -13.17 -23.67 -19.17
CA ASP A 640 -12.69 -22.29 -19.21
C ASP A 640 -13.21 -21.53 -18.00
N TYR A 641 -12.62 -21.78 -16.83
CA TYR A 641 -13.03 -21.08 -15.62
C TYR A 641 -12.58 -19.62 -15.63
N LEU A 642 -11.46 -19.30 -16.29
CA LEU A 642 -10.93 -17.93 -16.28
C LEU A 642 -11.89 -16.94 -16.95
N ASP A 643 -12.43 -17.29 -18.14
CA ASP A 643 -13.40 -16.44 -18.82
C ASP A 643 -14.76 -16.39 -18.09
N GLN A 644 -15.12 -17.46 -17.33
CA GLN A 644 -16.30 -17.45 -16.49
C GLN A 644 -16.13 -16.54 -15.26
N ILE A 645 -14.93 -16.51 -14.65
CA ILE A 645 -14.59 -15.66 -13.51
C ILE A 645 -14.80 -14.18 -13.84
N ILE A 646 -14.40 -13.77 -15.04
CA ILE A 646 -14.48 -12.36 -15.46
C ILE A 646 -15.78 -12.00 -16.20
N ALA A 647 -16.69 -12.93 -16.37
CA ALA A 647 -17.98 -12.63 -16.98
C ALA A 647 -18.80 -11.69 -16.06
N ALA A 648 -19.37 -10.64 -16.64
CA ALA A 648 -20.25 -9.73 -15.91
C ALA A 648 -21.53 -10.44 -15.42
N HIS A 649 -21.99 -10.11 -14.23
CA HIS A 649 -23.21 -10.63 -13.63
C HIS A 649 -24.41 -9.71 -13.84
#